data_26788ef368b91e0deef382e8dc970b4a
#
_entry.id   26788ef368b91e0deef382e8dc970b4a
#
_cell.length_a   1.000
_cell.length_b   1.000
_cell.length_c   1.000
_cell.angle_alpha   90.00
_cell.angle_beta   90.00
_cell.angle_gamma   90.00
#
_symmetry.space_group_name_H-M   'P 1'
#
loop_
_entity.id
_entity.type
_entity.pdbx_description
1 polymer ?
#
loop_
_entity_poly.entity_id
_entity_poly.type
_entity_poly.pdbx_seq_one_letter_code
_entity_poly.pdbx_strand_id
1 'polypeptide(L)'
;MENEKIIDRWKEQIRKGEKEGWILAEDGFDEERLNKYEAIFCQGNGYLGVRGALEERYTGEVRNLFVAGTFDRFCESEVTELPNFPDMTQMGIYLDGKPLSFCRGTVHEYQRALNLENGESVRIADWEDERGRRFLFIFRRMVSLRDEHVMASRVEICPADGDAEIKIMSGIDGRADNSGTQHFVEGEKRMFDQRFLQLLVRTAESGIDAGCFCAHRYQINGREADMRLLPVMERRQIFLSASCTVRQGEVLAVEKISCVYTSRDLEFALRGERVDGSGKIAQAGLRKVREAWEKGYESLIRESGRAWKELWERQDVRIRSEKPFDQTALRFALYHLNIMVKKEDERMGIGAKALSGEGYKGHSFWDTEVFLLPYYLLTQPETAGGLVGYRYLGLEGARRKARQYGYQGAMYPWEAAWIDDGEVTPLEGPADVATGKPIIYWTGVQEQHITADVAFAAWQYYKATEDTDFLLEKGFEMIMDTARFWVSRLDFDRDRGLYVIRCVIGPDEYKEHVDNDVYTNYMAHYNMRLALELVRRFRGSAVPGEREAYGRLRDKLGLERLERELEEKIPALYLPTPDDQTGIIPQCDGYFELEELDIRGYKESEKVLTIYEDLSQEQINSYQIAKQGDLVVLMFLLAELFDKKTRERNYRFYEDRTLHDSSLSKSTHSILACDLGLMEEAYRLFEGACRVDLGNDKRSSDAGIHSASMGGIWQAAVMGFGGVRMEEGMLHIRPSLPKEWDELVFPLVWKGRKLLVRADRETVTVENDGPAVEIILCGKRILAGERTVVENGTSAEKRGEEPGCAAGRYEAVIFDLDGVICHTDNYHYQAWKKLADRLGIAFDQKINNRLRGVSRMESLEIILEGFDGTFTQEEKESLAQEKNDAYRELLKTMSPQDLGGEVKSTLEELRRRGLGLAIGSSSKNAAFILERIGLGGFFDAVSDGTMITRSKPDPEVFLKAAQLLGADPVKCLVVEDAEAGLQAAKAAGMDAAGIGEASRSDIADYRLESFSQLLELRQDR
;
A
#
# COMPACT_ATOMS: atom_id res chain seq x y z
N MET A 1 -23.30 -44.87 -18.12
CA MET A 1 -23.36 -44.10 -19.37
C MET A 1 -24.00 -42.69 -19.23
N GLU A 2 -25.21 -42.52 -18.63
CA GLU A 2 -25.81 -41.20 -18.53
C GLU A 2 -25.15 -40.36 -17.42
N ASN A 3 -24.77 -40.98 -16.31
CA ASN A 3 -24.12 -40.33 -15.19
C ASN A 3 -22.60 -40.06 -15.40
N GLU A 4 -21.92 -40.88 -16.18
CA GLU A 4 -20.54 -40.62 -16.64
C GLU A 4 -20.48 -39.35 -17.51
N LYS A 5 -21.51 -39.10 -18.35
CA LYS A 5 -21.62 -37.86 -19.12
C LYS A 5 -21.78 -36.61 -18.25
N ILE A 6 -22.29 -36.77 -17.03
CA ILE A 6 -22.40 -35.62 -16.09
C ILE A 6 -21.01 -35.24 -15.60
N ILE A 7 -20.16 -36.19 -15.19
CA ILE A 7 -18.76 -35.93 -14.80
C ILE A 7 -18.00 -35.31 -15.97
N ASP A 8 -18.10 -35.86 -17.19
CA ASP A 8 -17.45 -35.31 -18.36
C ASP A 8 -17.85 -33.86 -18.65
N ARG A 9 -19.16 -33.54 -18.47
CA ARG A 9 -19.65 -32.16 -18.60
C ARG A 9 -19.02 -31.21 -17.60
N TRP A 10 -18.88 -31.60 -16.32
CA TRP A 10 -18.23 -30.79 -15.30
C TRP A 10 -16.75 -30.60 -15.62
N LYS A 11 -16.04 -31.63 -16.05
CA LYS A 11 -14.62 -31.54 -16.49
C LYS A 11 -14.45 -30.57 -17.66
N GLU A 12 -15.36 -30.59 -18.62
CA GLU A 12 -15.32 -29.64 -19.75
C GLU A 12 -15.55 -28.22 -19.29
N GLN A 13 -16.49 -27.98 -18.36
CA GLN A 13 -16.74 -26.66 -17.77
C GLN A 13 -15.53 -26.15 -16.98
N ILE A 14 -14.90 -27.01 -16.18
CA ILE A 14 -13.69 -26.66 -15.41
C ILE A 14 -12.56 -26.28 -16.38
N ARG A 15 -12.23 -27.10 -17.36
CA ARG A 15 -11.18 -26.82 -18.35
C ARG A 15 -11.42 -25.52 -19.14
N LYS A 16 -12.67 -25.25 -19.47
CA LYS A 16 -13.03 -24.00 -20.15
C LYS A 16 -12.78 -22.80 -19.23
N GLY A 17 -13.25 -22.86 -18.00
CA GLY A 17 -13.09 -21.78 -17.02
C GLY A 17 -11.61 -21.52 -16.66
N GLU A 18 -10.77 -22.57 -16.61
CA GLU A 18 -9.31 -22.42 -16.41
C GLU A 18 -8.67 -21.62 -17.56
N LYS A 19 -9.02 -21.95 -18.81
CA LYS A 19 -8.53 -21.21 -20.00
C LYS A 19 -8.98 -19.74 -20.01
N GLU A 20 -10.14 -19.45 -19.47
CA GLU A 20 -10.71 -18.10 -19.35
C GLU A 20 -10.23 -17.37 -18.09
N GLY A 21 -9.43 -18.02 -17.22
CA GLY A 21 -8.91 -17.45 -15.97
C GLY A 21 -9.97 -17.25 -14.87
N TRP A 22 -11.06 -18.03 -14.91
CA TRP A 22 -12.14 -17.97 -13.91
C TRP A 22 -12.15 -19.14 -12.92
N ILE A 23 -11.41 -20.19 -13.19
CA ILE A 23 -11.39 -21.40 -12.37
C ILE A 23 -9.98 -21.68 -11.90
N LEU A 24 -9.87 -21.90 -10.59
CA LEU A 24 -8.70 -22.50 -9.96
C LEU A 24 -9.02 -23.97 -9.68
N ALA A 25 -8.21 -24.89 -10.19
CA ALA A 25 -8.44 -26.32 -10.05
C ALA A 25 -7.34 -27.04 -9.28
N GLU A 26 -7.72 -28.13 -8.63
CA GLU A 26 -6.88 -29.15 -8.02
C GLU A 26 -7.13 -30.47 -8.77
N ASP A 27 -6.09 -30.99 -9.42
CA ASP A 27 -6.14 -32.25 -10.14
C ASP A 27 -5.55 -33.38 -9.27
N GLY A 28 -6.38 -34.37 -8.96
CA GLY A 28 -6.00 -35.50 -8.09
C GLY A 28 -6.08 -35.17 -6.60
N PHE A 29 -6.37 -36.18 -5.79
CA PHE A 29 -6.42 -36.09 -4.34
C PHE A 29 -5.02 -36.32 -3.75
N ASP A 30 -4.50 -35.33 -2.97
CA ASP A 30 -3.23 -35.42 -2.27
C ASP A 30 -3.43 -35.00 -0.79
N GLU A 31 -3.34 -35.97 0.13
CA GLU A 31 -3.54 -35.73 1.57
C GLU A 31 -2.50 -34.74 2.15
N GLU A 32 -1.29 -34.69 1.57
CA GLU A 32 -0.24 -33.76 2.03
C GLU A 32 -0.52 -32.28 1.65
N ARG A 33 -1.44 -32.04 0.72
CA ARG A 33 -1.83 -30.70 0.26
C ARG A 33 -3.16 -30.22 0.82
N LEU A 34 -3.82 -30.98 1.68
CA LEU A 34 -5.16 -30.65 2.19
C LEU A 34 -5.21 -29.25 2.80
N ASN A 35 -4.32 -28.93 3.73
CA ASN A 35 -4.32 -27.64 4.43
C ASN A 35 -4.15 -26.45 3.48
N LYS A 36 -3.29 -26.57 2.48
CA LYS A 36 -3.10 -25.55 1.48
C LYS A 36 -4.37 -25.33 0.66
N TYR A 37 -4.96 -26.39 0.11
CA TYR A 37 -6.19 -26.27 -0.68
C TYR A 37 -7.41 -25.87 0.14
N GLU A 38 -7.44 -26.20 1.44
CA GLU A 38 -8.44 -25.69 2.36
C GLU A 38 -8.39 -24.17 2.47
N ALA A 39 -7.18 -23.57 2.51
CA ALA A 39 -7.01 -22.13 2.56
C ALA A 39 -7.34 -21.44 1.22
N ILE A 40 -6.73 -21.90 0.11
CA ILE A 40 -6.90 -21.23 -1.18
C ILE A 40 -8.31 -21.41 -1.79
N PHE A 41 -9.05 -22.46 -1.40
CA PHE A 41 -10.45 -22.67 -1.75
C PHE A 41 -11.42 -22.13 -0.69
N CYS A 42 -10.95 -21.22 0.18
CA CYS A 42 -11.81 -20.52 1.12
C CYS A 42 -12.92 -19.78 0.40
N GLN A 43 -14.14 -19.87 0.93
CA GLN A 43 -15.30 -19.17 0.44
C GLN A 43 -15.77 -18.16 1.49
N GLY A 44 -16.34 -17.04 1.05
CA GLY A 44 -16.78 -16.01 1.99
C GLY A 44 -17.57 -14.89 1.33
N ASN A 45 -17.92 -13.89 2.14
CA ASN A 45 -18.69 -12.73 1.70
C ASN A 45 -18.39 -11.48 2.54
N GLY A 46 -17.29 -11.49 3.29
CA GLY A 46 -16.90 -10.43 4.21
C GLY A 46 -17.52 -10.52 5.60
N TYR A 47 -18.64 -11.23 5.77
CA TYR A 47 -19.23 -11.57 7.07
C TYR A 47 -18.83 -12.99 7.50
N LEU A 48 -19.05 -13.97 6.63
CA LEU A 48 -18.59 -15.36 6.81
C LEU A 48 -17.30 -15.62 6.03
N GLY A 49 -16.35 -16.31 6.68
CA GLY A 49 -15.24 -16.98 6.04
C GLY A 49 -15.30 -18.47 6.32
N VAL A 50 -15.35 -19.28 5.28
CA VAL A 50 -15.50 -20.73 5.35
C VAL A 50 -14.31 -21.38 4.67
N ARG A 51 -13.40 -21.96 5.46
CA ARG A 51 -12.25 -22.67 4.94
C ARG A 51 -12.70 -23.86 4.08
N GLY A 52 -11.98 -24.10 3.01
CA GLY A 52 -12.34 -25.07 2.01
C GLY A 52 -12.14 -26.54 2.41
N ALA A 53 -12.32 -26.91 3.68
CA ALA A 53 -12.27 -28.31 4.12
C ALA A 53 -13.29 -29.19 3.36
N LEU A 54 -12.94 -30.45 3.15
CA LEU A 54 -13.79 -31.42 2.45
C LEU A 54 -15.00 -31.82 3.32
N GLU A 55 -16.06 -32.35 2.75
CA GLU A 55 -17.28 -32.74 3.48
C GLU A 55 -17.02 -33.93 4.42
N GLU A 56 -16.25 -34.92 3.98
CA GLU A 56 -15.75 -36.05 4.78
C GLU A 56 -14.52 -35.62 5.61
N ARG A 57 -14.17 -36.38 6.66
CA ARG A 57 -13.04 -36.06 7.54
C ARG A 57 -11.74 -36.77 7.19
N TYR A 58 -10.62 -36.04 7.32
CA TYR A 58 -9.25 -36.51 7.17
C TYR A 58 -8.39 -36.16 8.40
N THR A 59 -7.32 -36.90 8.59
CA THR A 59 -6.33 -36.59 9.62
C THR A 59 -5.54 -35.34 9.21
N GLY A 60 -5.40 -34.38 10.13
CA GLY A 60 -4.64 -33.15 9.88
C GLY A 60 -5.42 -32.06 9.13
N GLU A 61 -6.68 -32.31 8.75
CA GLU A 61 -7.55 -31.25 8.20
C GLU A 61 -7.78 -30.11 9.18
N VAL A 62 -7.94 -28.90 8.68
CA VAL A 62 -8.30 -27.71 9.48
C VAL A 62 -9.65 -27.18 9.01
N ARG A 63 -10.64 -27.21 9.89
CA ARG A 63 -12.01 -26.74 9.61
C ARG A 63 -12.27 -25.43 10.31
N ASN A 64 -12.29 -24.35 9.57
CA ASN A 64 -12.61 -23.06 10.13
C ASN A 64 -13.87 -22.46 9.51
N LEU A 65 -14.70 -21.92 10.38
CA LEU A 65 -15.80 -21.05 10.06
C LEU A 65 -15.66 -19.80 10.92
N PHE A 66 -15.32 -18.68 10.32
CA PHE A 66 -15.17 -17.41 11.00
C PHE A 66 -16.32 -16.45 10.70
N VAL A 67 -16.69 -15.66 11.73
CA VAL A 67 -17.59 -14.52 11.57
C VAL A 67 -16.82 -13.27 11.89
N ALA A 68 -16.77 -12.35 10.95
CA ALA A 68 -15.96 -11.15 11.05
C ALA A 68 -16.31 -10.31 12.29
N GLY A 69 -15.27 -9.81 12.99
CA GLY A 69 -15.43 -8.92 14.14
C GLY A 69 -16.00 -9.56 15.41
N THR A 70 -15.92 -10.90 15.57
CA THR A 70 -16.39 -11.62 16.76
C THR A 70 -15.26 -12.06 17.69
N PHE A 71 -14.27 -11.22 17.85
CA PHE A 71 -13.11 -11.52 18.68
C PHE A 71 -13.47 -11.98 20.09
N ASP A 72 -12.68 -12.88 20.64
CA ASP A 72 -12.80 -13.42 22.00
C ASP A 72 -11.42 -13.81 22.53
N ARG A 73 -11.31 -13.97 23.85
CA ARG A 73 -10.17 -14.61 24.52
C ARG A 73 -10.69 -15.63 25.52
N PHE A 74 -9.96 -16.71 25.68
CA PHE A 74 -10.40 -17.78 26.58
C PHE A 74 -10.34 -17.35 28.05
N CYS A 75 -9.34 -16.53 28.41
CA CYS A 75 -9.17 -15.95 29.75
C CYS A 75 -8.31 -14.67 29.68
N GLU A 76 -8.23 -13.90 30.79
CA GLU A 76 -7.51 -12.63 30.86
C GLU A 76 -6.00 -12.73 30.52
N SER A 77 -5.38 -13.90 30.72
CA SER A 77 -3.96 -14.11 30.43
C SER A 77 -3.68 -14.46 28.97
N GLU A 78 -4.70 -14.67 28.15
CA GLU A 78 -4.57 -15.03 26.76
C GLU A 78 -4.82 -13.84 25.82
N VAL A 79 -4.29 -13.99 24.61
CA VAL A 79 -4.43 -12.99 23.57
C VAL A 79 -5.83 -13.09 22.95
N THR A 80 -6.45 -11.95 22.68
CA THR A 80 -7.69 -11.87 21.90
C THR A 80 -7.48 -12.53 20.54
N GLU A 81 -8.40 -13.37 20.08
CA GLU A 81 -8.36 -13.98 18.76
C GLU A 81 -9.74 -14.11 18.11
N LEU A 82 -9.78 -14.30 16.80
CA LEU A 82 -11.01 -14.54 16.06
C LEU A 82 -11.47 -15.99 16.28
N PRO A 83 -12.60 -16.25 16.97
CA PRO A 83 -13.00 -17.60 17.35
C PRO A 83 -13.49 -18.40 16.15
N ASN A 84 -13.11 -19.68 16.12
CA ASN A 84 -13.62 -20.67 15.17
C ASN A 84 -15.02 -21.13 15.58
N PHE A 85 -16.03 -20.75 14.77
CA PHE A 85 -17.43 -21.06 15.00
C PHE A 85 -17.75 -22.55 14.84
N PRO A 86 -18.92 -23.01 15.37
CA PRO A 86 -19.38 -24.38 15.16
C PRO A 86 -19.37 -24.77 13.68
N ASP A 87 -18.70 -25.90 13.36
CA ASP A 87 -18.60 -26.40 11.99
C ASP A 87 -19.97 -26.83 11.45
N MET A 88 -20.31 -26.27 10.29
CA MET A 88 -21.52 -26.62 9.54
C MET A 88 -21.19 -27.18 8.15
N THR A 89 -19.91 -27.39 7.84
CA THR A 89 -19.48 -27.86 6.51
C THR A 89 -19.48 -29.39 6.42
N GLN A 90 -19.22 -30.05 7.55
CA GLN A 90 -19.11 -31.50 7.62
C GLN A 90 -20.38 -32.23 7.16
N MET A 91 -20.17 -33.27 6.35
CA MET A 91 -21.22 -34.21 5.94
C MET A 91 -20.59 -35.62 5.89
N GLY A 92 -20.77 -36.44 6.94
CA GLY A 92 -20.31 -37.82 7.00
C GLY A 92 -21.13 -38.69 6.08
N ILE A 93 -20.49 -39.29 5.08
CA ILE A 93 -21.11 -40.15 4.08
C ILE A 93 -20.67 -41.62 4.38
N TYR A 94 -21.62 -42.50 4.54
CA TYR A 94 -21.38 -43.91 4.79
C TYR A 94 -22.04 -44.74 3.69
N LEU A 95 -21.23 -45.63 3.08
CA LEU A 95 -21.66 -46.53 2.00
C LEU A 95 -21.65 -47.97 2.54
N ASP A 96 -22.81 -48.57 2.69
CA ASP A 96 -23.02 -49.86 3.33
C ASP A 96 -22.29 -49.98 4.69
N GLY A 97 -22.47 -48.94 5.53
CA GLY A 97 -21.93 -48.86 6.87
C GLY A 97 -20.46 -48.44 6.97
N LYS A 98 -19.70 -48.27 5.88
CA LYS A 98 -18.31 -47.80 5.87
C LYS A 98 -18.24 -46.30 5.51
N PRO A 99 -17.43 -45.51 6.23
CA PRO A 99 -17.26 -44.10 5.90
C PRO A 99 -16.52 -43.93 4.57
N LEU A 100 -16.95 -42.95 3.75
CA LEU A 100 -16.24 -42.51 2.55
C LEU A 100 -14.86 -41.95 2.93
N SER A 101 -13.82 -42.37 2.21
CA SER A 101 -12.48 -41.79 2.32
C SER A 101 -11.73 -42.08 1.03
N PHE A 102 -11.20 -41.04 0.38
CA PHE A 102 -10.39 -41.16 -0.83
C PHE A 102 -8.96 -41.67 -0.53
N CYS A 103 -8.54 -41.79 0.73
CA CYS A 103 -7.32 -42.48 1.13
C CYS A 103 -7.46 -44.03 1.05
N ARG A 104 -8.67 -44.56 0.80
CA ARG A 104 -8.98 -45.99 0.69
C ARG A 104 -9.69 -46.27 -0.60
N GLY A 105 -9.56 -47.53 -1.10
CA GLY A 105 -10.10 -47.90 -2.41
C GLY A 105 -9.27 -47.33 -3.56
N THR A 106 -9.88 -47.22 -4.74
CA THR A 106 -9.25 -46.70 -5.96
C THR A 106 -9.94 -45.44 -6.44
N VAL A 107 -9.20 -44.34 -6.54
CA VAL A 107 -9.68 -43.08 -7.14
C VAL A 107 -9.38 -43.13 -8.63
N HIS A 108 -10.39 -43.32 -9.45
CA HIS A 108 -10.26 -43.35 -10.91
C HIS A 108 -10.17 -41.93 -11.48
N GLU A 109 -10.97 -41.02 -10.93
CA GLU A 109 -10.95 -39.60 -11.28
C GLU A 109 -11.21 -38.73 -10.03
N TYR A 110 -10.51 -37.63 -9.93
CA TYR A 110 -10.73 -36.60 -8.92
C TYR A 110 -10.33 -35.25 -9.49
N GLN A 111 -11.25 -34.29 -9.39
CA GLN A 111 -10.93 -32.89 -9.66
C GLN A 111 -11.76 -32.03 -8.73
N ARG A 112 -11.13 -31.00 -8.17
CA ARG A 112 -11.79 -29.99 -7.35
C ARG A 112 -11.50 -28.62 -7.93
N ALA A 113 -12.50 -27.74 -7.93
CA ALA A 113 -12.39 -26.42 -8.54
C ALA A 113 -13.10 -25.36 -7.69
N LEU A 114 -12.51 -24.16 -7.63
CA LEU A 114 -13.17 -22.94 -7.17
C LEU A 114 -13.44 -22.06 -8.39
N ASN A 115 -14.73 -21.79 -8.63
CA ASN A 115 -15.15 -20.85 -9.66
C ASN A 115 -15.15 -19.44 -9.09
N LEU A 116 -14.16 -18.63 -9.47
CA LEU A 116 -13.99 -17.25 -9.02
C LEU A 116 -15.09 -16.31 -9.54
N GLU A 117 -15.77 -16.68 -10.66
CA GLU A 117 -16.83 -15.86 -11.25
C GLU A 117 -18.09 -15.80 -10.38
N ASN A 118 -18.41 -16.88 -9.65
CA ASN A 118 -19.63 -16.99 -8.85
C ASN A 118 -19.43 -17.46 -7.41
N GLY A 119 -18.20 -17.75 -6.99
CA GLY A 119 -17.82 -18.20 -5.65
C GLY A 119 -18.23 -19.65 -5.32
N GLU A 120 -18.56 -20.48 -6.33
CA GLU A 120 -18.94 -21.88 -6.12
C GLU A 120 -17.73 -22.79 -6.13
N SER A 121 -17.58 -23.63 -5.11
CA SER A 121 -16.63 -24.76 -5.12
C SER A 121 -17.35 -26.01 -5.64
N VAL A 122 -16.70 -26.71 -6.57
CA VAL A 122 -17.18 -27.97 -7.15
C VAL A 122 -16.11 -29.03 -7.02
N ARG A 123 -16.47 -30.22 -6.59
CA ARG A 123 -15.59 -31.39 -6.55
C ARG A 123 -16.30 -32.55 -7.21
N ILE A 124 -15.63 -33.20 -8.15
CA ILE A 124 -16.10 -34.43 -8.82
C ILE A 124 -15.17 -35.58 -8.50
N ALA A 125 -15.73 -36.73 -8.26
CA ALA A 125 -14.95 -37.94 -8.03
C ALA A 125 -15.63 -39.18 -8.60
N ASP A 126 -14.81 -40.05 -9.16
CA ASP A 126 -15.12 -41.41 -9.57
C ASP A 126 -14.25 -42.35 -8.71
N TRP A 127 -14.88 -43.08 -7.82
CA TRP A 127 -14.19 -43.82 -6.78
C TRP A 127 -14.75 -45.23 -6.64
N GLU A 128 -13.85 -46.20 -6.45
CA GLU A 128 -14.17 -47.57 -6.22
C GLU A 128 -13.77 -48.01 -4.81
N ASP A 129 -14.70 -48.65 -4.08
CA ASP A 129 -14.46 -49.08 -2.70
C ASP A 129 -13.54 -50.32 -2.69
N GLU A 130 -13.07 -50.71 -1.52
CA GLU A 130 -12.21 -51.89 -1.27
C GLU A 130 -12.87 -53.22 -1.71
N ARG A 131 -14.17 -53.24 -2.05
CA ARG A 131 -14.92 -54.39 -2.55
C ARG A 131 -15.14 -54.38 -4.06
N GLY A 132 -14.59 -53.36 -4.76
CA GLY A 132 -14.71 -53.21 -6.20
C GLY A 132 -16.03 -52.57 -6.65
N ARG A 133 -16.76 -51.84 -5.76
CA ARG A 133 -17.97 -51.13 -6.11
C ARG A 133 -17.70 -49.68 -6.41
N ARG A 134 -18.19 -49.22 -7.53
CA ARG A 134 -17.92 -47.90 -8.06
C ARG A 134 -19.02 -46.90 -7.72
N PHE A 135 -18.63 -45.71 -7.32
CA PHE A 135 -19.52 -44.58 -7.00
C PHE A 135 -19.06 -43.32 -7.68
N LEU A 136 -20.03 -42.55 -8.15
CA LEU A 136 -19.80 -41.23 -8.72
C LEU A 136 -20.29 -40.16 -7.72
N PHE A 137 -19.47 -39.14 -7.51
CA PHE A 137 -19.78 -38.06 -6.59
C PHE A 137 -19.67 -36.69 -7.26
N ILE A 138 -20.59 -35.79 -6.90
CA ILE A 138 -20.48 -34.36 -7.18
C ILE A 138 -20.78 -33.62 -5.88
N PHE A 139 -19.77 -32.87 -5.37
CA PHE A 139 -19.90 -32.01 -4.22
C PHE A 139 -19.92 -30.57 -4.70
N ARG A 140 -20.85 -29.77 -4.22
CA ARG A 140 -20.96 -28.36 -4.55
C ARG A 140 -21.18 -27.57 -3.26
N ARG A 141 -20.49 -26.43 -3.11
CA ARG A 141 -20.64 -25.56 -1.94
C ARG A 141 -20.53 -24.08 -2.34
N MET A 142 -21.28 -23.23 -1.67
CA MET A 142 -21.24 -21.77 -1.83
C MET A 142 -21.48 -21.06 -0.52
N VAL A 143 -20.88 -19.87 -0.38
CA VAL A 143 -21.24 -18.85 0.61
C VAL A 143 -21.89 -17.69 -0.17
N SER A 144 -23.10 -17.28 0.25
CA SER A 144 -23.89 -16.34 -0.54
C SER A 144 -23.34 -14.92 -0.44
N LEU A 145 -22.99 -14.31 -1.59
CA LEU A 145 -22.66 -12.88 -1.65
C LEU A 145 -23.91 -11.99 -1.55
N ARG A 146 -25.11 -12.54 -1.86
CA ARG A 146 -26.38 -11.82 -1.79
C ARG A 146 -26.97 -11.75 -0.38
N ASP A 147 -26.81 -12.80 0.41
CA ASP A 147 -27.29 -12.90 1.78
C ASP A 147 -26.12 -13.31 2.69
N GLU A 148 -25.62 -12.37 3.46
CA GLU A 148 -24.37 -12.54 4.22
C GLU A 148 -24.42 -13.65 5.27
N HIS A 149 -25.60 -14.04 5.73
CA HIS A 149 -25.76 -15.07 6.74
C HIS A 149 -25.81 -16.50 6.20
N VAL A 150 -25.96 -16.67 4.86
CA VAL A 150 -26.33 -17.95 4.25
C VAL A 150 -25.13 -18.61 3.57
N MET A 151 -24.94 -19.89 3.87
CA MET A 151 -24.14 -20.82 3.08
C MET A 151 -24.90 -22.09 2.74
N ALA A 152 -24.55 -22.75 1.63
CA ALA A 152 -25.22 -23.96 1.17
C ALA A 152 -24.24 -24.99 0.60
N SER A 153 -24.54 -26.28 0.81
CA SER A 153 -23.83 -27.40 0.20
C SER A 153 -24.83 -28.33 -0.48
N ARG A 154 -24.41 -28.95 -1.58
CA ARG A 154 -25.17 -29.97 -2.30
C ARG A 154 -24.22 -31.11 -2.67
N VAL A 155 -24.58 -32.34 -2.30
CA VAL A 155 -23.85 -33.55 -2.62
C VAL A 155 -24.73 -34.47 -3.43
N GLU A 156 -24.23 -34.97 -4.56
CA GLU A 156 -24.88 -35.97 -5.41
C GLU A 156 -24.07 -37.26 -5.36
N ILE A 157 -24.71 -38.36 -5.06
CA ILE A 157 -24.10 -39.69 -4.92
C ILE A 157 -24.84 -40.67 -5.82
N CYS A 158 -24.10 -41.35 -6.72
CA CYS A 158 -24.65 -42.35 -7.62
C CYS A 158 -23.87 -43.67 -7.49
N PRO A 159 -24.50 -44.76 -6.99
CA PRO A 159 -23.95 -46.09 -7.12
C PRO A 159 -23.91 -46.53 -8.59
N ALA A 160 -22.72 -46.75 -9.15
CA ALA A 160 -22.56 -47.17 -10.55
C ALA A 160 -22.76 -48.70 -10.72
N ASP A 161 -22.37 -49.49 -9.70
CA ASP A 161 -22.36 -50.93 -9.72
C ASP A 161 -23.19 -51.50 -8.56
N GLY A 162 -24.48 -51.74 -8.80
CA GLY A 162 -25.40 -52.32 -7.81
C GLY A 162 -26.02 -51.32 -6.83
N ASP A 163 -27.03 -51.77 -6.10
CA ASP A 163 -27.72 -50.97 -5.06
C ASP A 163 -26.83 -50.75 -3.85
N ALA A 164 -26.96 -49.62 -3.18
CA ALA A 164 -26.17 -49.31 -1.97
C ALA A 164 -27.05 -48.72 -0.87
N GLU A 165 -26.81 -49.10 0.40
CA GLU A 165 -27.31 -48.39 1.57
C GLU A 165 -26.45 -47.14 1.81
N ILE A 166 -27.03 -45.96 1.63
CA ILE A 166 -26.33 -44.70 1.87
C ILE A 166 -26.88 -44.08 3.16
N LYS A 167 -25.95 -43.79 4.09
CA LYS A 167 -26.24 -43.03 5.30
C LYS A 167 -25.48 -41.70 5.30
N ILE A 168 -26.18 -40.64 5.53
CA ILE A 168 -25.65 -39.27 5.68
C ILE A 168 -25.77 -38.86 7.13
N MET A 169 -24.67 -38.34 7.70
CA MET A 169 -24.62 -37.81 9.06
C MET A 169 -24.16 -36.35 8.99
N SER A 170 -25.08 -35.42 9.15
CA SER A 170 -24.83 -33.99 8.92
C SER A 170 -25.57 -33.13 9.94
N GLY A 171 -25.00 -32.01 10.35
CA GLY A 171 -25.55 -31.14 11.35
C GLY A 171 -24.62 -29.97 11.70
N ILE A 172 -24.55 -29.67 13.00
CA ILE A 172 -23.75 -28.57 13.56
C ILE A 172 -22.82 -29.16 14.61
N ASP A 173 -21.51 -28.98 14.45
CA ASP A 173 -20.49 -29.45 15.37
C ASP A 173 -19.85 -28.28 16.14
N GLY A 174 -20.29 -28.02 17.35
CA GLY A 174 -19.76 -27.00 18.24
C GLY A 174 -18.52 -27.43 19.04
N ARG A 175 -17.83 -28.50 18.62
CA ARG A 175 -16.54 -28.90 19.17
C ARG A 175 -15.37 -28.22 18.46
N ALA A 176 -15.65 -27.44 17.40
CA ALA A 176 -14.65 -26.61 16.72
C ALA A 176 -13.92 -25.74 17.74
N ASP A 177 -12.61 -25.65 17.60
CA ASP A 177 -11.72 -24.89 18.48
C ASP A 177 -10.66 -24.13 17.65
N ASN A 178 -9.90 -23.26 18.29
CA ASN A 178 -8.74 -22.59 17.72
C ASN A 178 -7.48 -23.31 18.23
N SER A 179 -6.93 -24.24 17.44
CA SER A 179 -5.70 -24.98 17.80
C SER A 179 -5.72 -25.52 19.24
N GLY A 180 -6.87 -26.02 19.69
CA GLY A 180 -7.11 -26.58 21.03
C GLY A 180 -7.81 -25.62 22.01
N THR A 181 -7.95 -24.34 21.70
CA THR A 181 -8.66 -23.34 22.54
C THR A 181 -10.13 -23.28 22.16
N GLN A 182 -11.02 -23.54 23.12
CA GLN A 182 -12.46 -23.54 22.94
C GLN A 182 -13.11 -22.25 23.42
N HIS A 183 -13.50 -21.41 22.47
CA HIS A 183 -14.07 -20.08 22.77
C HIS A 183 -15.55 -20.06 23.11
N PHE A 184 -16.32 -21.13 22.86
CA PHE A 184 -17.75 -21.08 22.99
C PHE A 184 -18.27 -21.90 24.16
N VAL A 185 -19.20 -21.33 24.91
CA VAL A 185 -20.06 -22.00 25.84
C VAL A 185 -21.31 -22.46 25.10
N GLU A 186 -21.67 -23.73 25.29
CA GLU A 186 -22.88 -24.34 24.72
C GLU A 186 -24.14 -23.75 25.32
N GLY A 187 -25.07 -23.30 24.47
CA GLY A 187 -26.40 -22.87 24.81
C GLY A 187 -27.46 -23.92 24.45
N GLU A 188 -28.58 -23.45 23.93
CA GLU A 188 -29.72 -24.28 23.60
C GLU A 188 -29.56 -25.02 22.28
N LYS A 189 -29.89 -26.31 22.24
CA LYS A 189 -30.02 -27.14 21.06
C LYS A 189 -31.47 -27.52 20.82
N ARG A 190 -31.94 -27.31 19.58
CA ARG A 190 -33.32 -27.68 19.18
C ARG A 190 -33.38 -28.22 17.76
N MET A 191 -34.36 -29.08 17.56
CA MET A 191 -34.77 -29.51 16.22
C MET A 191 -36.24 -29.11 16.02
N PHE A 192 -36.53 -28.50 14.84
CA PHE A 192 -37.88 -28.11 14.43
C PHE A 192 -38.27 -28.87 13.17
N ASP A 193 -39.58 -29.25 13.10
CA ASP A 193 -40.16 -29.90 11.93
C ASP A 193 -39.34 -31.10 11.39
N GLN A 194 -38.63 -31.79 12.26
CA GLN A 194 -37.75 -32.95 11.97
C GLN A 194 -36.63 -32.66 10.94
N ARG A 195 -36.35 -31.40 10.63
CA ARG A 195 -35.35 -31.03 9.60
C ARG A 195 -34.55 -29.79 9.88
N PHE A 196 -35.01 -28.84 10.70
CA PHE A 196 -34.26 -27.64 11.03
C PHE A 196 -33.56 -27.79 12.35
N LEU A 197 -32.23 -27.69 12.34
CA LEU A 197 -31.39 -27.83 13.53
C LEU A 197 -30.93 -26.44 13.98
N GLN A 198 -30.89 -26.24 15.29
CA GLN A 198 -30.41 -25.02 15.95
C GLN A 198 -29.39 -25.39 17.02
N LEU A 199 -28.29 -24.65 17.05
CA LEU A 199 -27.34 -24.61 18.16
C LEU A 199 -27.06 -23.15 18.51
N LEU A 200 -27.43 -22.74 19.72
CA LEU A 200 -27.04 -21.45 20.26
C LEU A 200 -25.75 -21.60 21.06
N VAL A 201 -24.84 -20.65 20.93
CA VAL A 201 -23.57 -20.60 21.63
C VAL A 201 -23.30 -19.17 22.09
N ARG A 202 -22.37 -19.02 23.07
CA ARG A 202 -21.93 -17.72 23.55
C ARG A 202 -20.42 -17.76 23.72
N THR A 203 -19.72 -16.71 23.30
CA THR A 203 -18.26 -16.58 23.53
C THR A 203 -17.96 -16.50 25.03
N ALA A 204 -16.80 -17.05 25.42
CA ALA A 204 -16.47 -17.30 26.82
C ALA A 204 -16.27 -16.01 27.62
N GLU A 205 -15.56 -15.02 27.10
CA GLU A 205 -15.19 -13.80 27.79
C GLU A 205 -15.90 -12.57 27.19
N SER A 206 -15.85 -12.40 25.86
CA SER A 206 -16.48 -11.25 25.19
C SER A 206 -18.03 -11.25 25.25
N GLY A 207 -18.64 -12.41 25.56
CA GLY A 207 -20.08 -12.53 25.81
C GLY A 207 -20.96 -12.33 24.58
N ILE A 208 -20.42 -12.59 23.38
CA ILE A 208 -21.18 -12.53 22.12
C ILE A 208 -22.09 -13.73 22.02
N ASP A 209 -23.41 -13.48 21.93
CA ASP A 209 -24.37 -14.54 21.64
C ASP A 209 -24.34 -14.85 20.14
N ALA A 210 -24.38 -16.13 19.78
CA ALA A 210 -24.45 -16.57 18.40
C ALA A 210 -25.40 -17.76 18.21
N GLY A 211 -25.96 -17.87 17.02
CA GLY A 211 -26.82 -18.96 16.62
C GLY A 211 -26.40 -19.55 15.29
N CYS A 212 -26.18 -20.87 15.28
CA CYS A 212 -25.93 -21.66 14.10
C CYS A 212 -27.18 -22.49 13.77
N PHE A 213 -27.57 -22.46 12.51
CA PHE A 213 -28.80 -23.11 12.02
C PHE A 213 -28.50 -23.86 10.74
N CYS A 214 -29.07 -25.08 10.58
CA CYS A 214 -29.04 -25.75 9.29
C CYS A 214 -30.31 -26.57 9.04
N ALA A 215 -30.57 -26.85 7.77
CA ALA A 215 -31.67 -27.68 7.31
C ALA A 215 -31.24 -28.57 6.15
N HIS A 216 -31.87 -29.74 6.06
CA HIS A 216 -31.53 -30.74 5.03
C HIS A 216 -32.72 -31.01 4.11
N ARG A 217 -32.43 -31.30 2.84
CA ARG A 217 -33.36 -31.84 1.83
C ARG A 217 -32.73 -33.05 1.18
N TYR A 218 -33.47 -34.10 1.00
CA TYR A 218 -33.04 -35.34 0.38
C TYR A 218 -33.89 -35.66 -0.81
N GLN A 219 -33.30 -35.98 -1.95
CA GLN A 219 -33.99 -36.27 -3.19
C GLN A 219 -33.31 -37.46 -3.90
N ILE A 220 -34.12 -38.38 -4.48
CA ILE A 220 -33.63 -39.39 -5.42
C ILE A 220 -34.22 -39.03 -6.78
N ASN A 221 -33.36 -38.85 -7.79
CA ASN A 221 -33.72 -38.44 -9.13
C ASN A 221 -34.68 -37.21 -9.18
N GLY A 222 -34.39 -36.21 -8.31
CA GLY A 222 -35.15 -34.97 -8.21
C GLY A 222 -36.53 -35.08 -7.50
N ARG A 223 -36.86 -36.23 -6.93
CA ARG A 223 -38.08 -36.43 -6.11
C ARG A 223 -37.70 -36.57 -4.62
N GLU A 224 -38.55 -36.11 -3.72
CA GLU A 224 -38.33 -36.27 -2.29
C GLU A 224 -38.06 -37.75 -1.95
N ALA A 225 -36.96 -38.00 -1.23
CA ALA A 225 -36.51 -39.35 -0.85
C ALA A 225 -37.19 -39.76 0.45
N ASP A 226 -37.64 -41.02 0.53
CA ASP A 226 -38.10 -41.62 1.78
C ASP A 226 -36.88 -41.99 2.63
N MET A 227 -36.50 -41.09 3.54
CA MET A 227 -35.30 -41.25 4.40
C MET A 227 -35.72 -41.68 5.79
N ARG A 228 -34.98 -42.65 6.31
CA ARG A 228 -35.01 -42.96 7.76
C ARG A 228 -34.20 -41.90 8.51
N LEU A 229 -34.88 -40.99 9.20
CA LEU A 229 -34.28 -39.87 9.92
C LEU A 229 -34.16 -40.19 11.41
N LEU A 230 -33.00 -39.98 11.99
CA LEU A 230 -32.72 -40.12 13.40
C LEU A 230 -31.90 -38.91 13.90
N PRO A 231 -32.42 -38.12 14.86
CA PRO A 231 -31.63 -37.05 15.49
C PRO A 231 -30.55 -37.63 16.38
N VAL A 232 -29.36 -37.02 16.36
CA VAL A 232 -28.22 -37.33 17.22
C VAL A 232 -27.85 -36.05 17.95
N MET A 233 -28.05 -36.03 19.26
CA MET A 233 -27.76 -34.90 20.12
C MET A 233 -26.75 -35.31 21.17
N GLU A 234 -25.53 -34.79 21.07
CA GLU A 234 -24.45 -35.01 22.01
C GLU A 234 -23.96 -33.68 22.59
N ARG A 235 -23.02 -33.71 23.52
CA ARG A 235 -22.41 -32.48 24.05
C ARG A 235 -21.79 -31.68 22.86
N ARG A 236 -22.20 -30.41 22.71
CA ARG A 236 -21.80 -29.48 21.66
C ARG A 236 -22.14 -29.90 20.22
N GLN A 237 -22.95 -30.93 20.04
CA GLN A 237 -23.31 -31.44 18.73
C GLN A 237 -24.81 -31.60 18.56
N ILE A 238 -25.31 -31.28 17.39
CA ILE A 238 -26.64 -31.62 16.92
C ILE A 238 -26.58 -32.06 15.45
N PHE A 239 -26.87 -33.32 15.19
CA PHE A 239 -26.83 -33.93 13.86
C PHE A 239 -28.16 -34.59 13.53
N LEU A 240 -28.34 -34.80 12.23
CA LEU A 240 -29.37 -35.64 11.65
C LEU A 240 -28.69 -36.79 10.92
N SER A 241 -28.99 -38.03 11.31
CA SER A 241 -28.60 -39.24 10.61
C SER A 241 -29.74 -39.62 9.69
N ALA A 242 -29.49 -39.65 8.38
CA ALA A 242 -30.46 -39.97 7.34
C ALA A 242 -29.97 -41.14 6.54
N SER A 243 -30.78 -42.19 6.36
CA SER A 243 -30.39 -43.35 5.54
C SER A 243 -31.50 -43.82 4.61
N CYS A 244 -31.08 -44.30 3.46
CA CYS A 244 -31.97 -44.96 2.48
C CYS A 244 -31.18 -45.90 1.59
N THR A 245 -31.86 -46.81 0.87
CA THR A 245 -31.29 -47.59 -0.22
C THR A 245 -31.39 -46.81 -1.51
N VAL A 246 -30.31 -46.65 -2.24
CA VAL A 246 -30.23 -46.04 -3.56
C VAL A 246 -29.92 -47.13 -4.58
N ARG A 247 -30.74 -47.26 -5.62
CA ARG A 247 -30.54 -48.29 -6.63
C ARG A 247 -29.42 -47.92 -7.59
N GLN A 248 -28.87 -48.94 -8.24
CA GLN A 248 -27.86 -48.74 -9.28
C GLN A 248 -28.33 -47.71 -10.32
N GLY A 249 -27.49 -46.67 -10.54
CA GLY A 249 -27.74 -45.60 -11.51
C GLY A 249 -28.72 -44.51 -11.05
N GLU A 250 -29.37 -44.64 -9.88
CA GLU A 250 -30.11 -43.57 -9.26
C GLU A 250 -29.18 -42.53 -8.58
N VAL A 251 -29.53 -41.29 -8.51
CA VAL A 251 -28.75 -40.18 -7.88
C VAL A 251 -29.46 -39.72 -6.62
N LEU A 252 -28.82 -39.95 -5.49
CA LEU A 252 -29.20 -39.30 -4.22
C LEU A 252 -28.57 -37.90 -4.15
N ALA A 253 -29.41 -36.87 -4.14
CA ALA A 253 -28.99 -35.49 -3.90
C ALA A 253 -29.33 -35.08 -2.47
N VAL A 254 -28.35 -34.55 -1.77
CA VAL A 254 -28.47 -34.00 -0.40
C VAL A 254 -28.14 -32.53 -0.42
N GLU A 255 -29.11 -31.68 -0.10
CA GLU A 255 -28.88 -30.24 0.12
C GLU A 255 -28.80 -29.96 1.62
N LYS A 256 -27.81 -29.18 2.02
CA LYS A 256 -27.67 -28.61 3.35
C LYS A 256 -27.63 -27.11 3.24
N ILE A 257 -28.60 -26.44 3.81
CA ILE A 257 -28.66 -24.96 3.88
C ILE A 257 -28.34 -24.55 5.31
N SER A 258 -27.41 -23.63 5.51
CA SER A 258 -26.96 -23.21 6.83
C SER A 258 -26.94 -21.69 6.94
N CYS A 259 -27.13 -21.17 8.15
CA CYS A 259 -26.95 -19.74 8.43
C CYS A 259 -26.39 -19.50 9.83
N VAL A 260 -25.73 -18.35 9.99
CA VAL A 260 -25.16 -17.87 11.26
C VAL A 260 -25.67 -16.47 11.54
N TYR A 261 -26.02 -16.22 12.79
CA TYR A 261 -26.36 -14.90 13.34
C TYR A 261 -25.60 -14.67 14.63
N THR A 262 -25.21 -13.40 14.88
CA THR A 262 -24.55 -12.99 16.12
C THR A 262 -25.21 -11.76 16.74
N SER A 263 -25.01 -11.50 18.03
CA SER A 263 -25.47 -10.29 18.70
C SER A 263 -24.76 -9.01 18.19
N ARG A 264 -23.71 -9.16 17.37
CA ARG A 264 -22.98 -8.04 16.74
C ARG A 264 -23.55 -7.62 15.40
N ASP A 265 -24.49 -8.36 14.83
CA ASP A 265 -25.05 -8.02 13.54
C ASP A 265 -25.71 -6.63 13.59
N LEU A 266 -25.50 -5.84 12.53
CA LEU A 266 -25.94 -4.43 12.47
C LEU A 266 -27.44 -4.27 12.74
N GLU A 267 -28.26 -5.23 12.32
CA GLU A 267 -29.70 -5.21 12.55
C GLU A 267 -30.08 -5.23 14.05
N PHE A 268 -29.21 -5.77 14.91
CA PHE A 268 -29.40 -5.77 16.36
C PHE A 268 -28.71 -4.59 17.03
N ALA A 269 -27.53 -4.20 16.55
CA ALA A 269 -26.73 -3.11 17.12
C ALA A 269 -27.38 -1.72 16.94
N LEU A 270 -28.03 -1.46 15.79
CA LEU A 270 -28.64 -0.17 15.47
C LEU A 270 -29.90 0.14 16.28
N ARG A 271 -30.52 -0.86 16.94
CA ARG A 271 -31.76 -0.65 17.72
C ARG A 271 -31.51 -0.19 19.15
N GLY A 272 -30.26 0.00 19.58
CA GLY A 272 -29.93 0.48 20.94
C GLY A 272 -30.37 -0.43 22.07
N GLU A 273 -30.91 -1.60 21.74
CA GLU A 273 -31.37 -2.59 22.69
C GLU A 273 -30.15 -3.44 23.09
N ARG A 274 -29.81 -3.46 24.39
CA ARG A 274 -29.10 -4.61 24.94
C ARG A 274 -30.02 -5.81 24.69
N VAL A 275 -29.73 -6.54 23.66
CA VAL A 275 -30.42 -7.77 23.31
C VAL A 275 -30.09 -8.73 24.46
N ASP A 276 -31.08 -9.09 25.23
CA ASP A 276 -31.06 -10.40 25.92
C ASP A 276 -31.09 -11.42 24.77
N GLY A 277 -29.87 -11.74 24.28
CA GLY A 277 -29.58 -11.91 22.84
C GLY A 277 -30.11 -13.20 22.26
N SER A 278 -30.15 -14.29 23.03
CA SER A 278 -30.38 -15.63 22.48
C SER A 278 -31.75 -15.80 21.81
N GLY A 279 -32.83 -15.19 22.36
CA GLY A 279 -34.17 -15.35 21.82
C GLY A 279 -34.40 -14.66 20.46
N LYS A 280 -33.87 -13.45 20.27
CA LYS A 280 -33.97 -12.71 18.97
C LYS A 280 -33.14 -13.36 17.87
N ILE A 281 -31.88 -13.78 18.21
CA ILE A 281 -30.99 -14.52 17.35
C ILE A 281 -31.63 -15.83 16.88
N ALA A 282 -32.21 -16.60 17.84
CA ALA A 282 -32.92 -17.84 17.57
C ALA A 282 -34.09 -17.63 16.57
N GLN A 283 -34.85 -16.56 16.78
CA GLN A 283 -35.98 -16.24 15.90
C GLN A 283 -35.53 -15.80 14.51
N ALA A 284 -34.54 -14.92 14.41
CA ALA A 284 -34.01 -14.43 13.16
C ALA A 284 -33.37 -15.58 12.33
N GLY A 285 -32.49 -16.37 12.96
CA GLY A 285 -31.82 -17.48 12.29
C GLY A 285 -32.78 -18.60 11.85
N LEU A 286 -33.78 -18.97 12.67
CA LEU A 286 -34.77 -19.98 12.29
C LEU A 286 -35.63 -19.49 11.12
N ARG A 287 -36.02 -18.21 11.09
CA ARG A 287 -36.71 -17.62 9.95
C ARG A 287 -35.86 -17.67 8.70
N LYS A 288 -34.59 -17.22 8.80
CA LYS A 288 -33.67 -17.16 7.68
C LYS A 288 -33.40 -18.54 7.08
N VAL A 289 -33.08 -19.54 7.89
CA VAL A 289 -32.80 -20.89 7.38
C VAL A 289 -34.04 -21.50 6.71
N ARG A 290 -35.27 -21.21 7.17
CA ARG A 290 -36.50 -21.64 6.50
C ARG A 290 -36.67 -20.98 5.15
N GLU A 291 -36.54 -19.67 5.07
CA GLU A 291 -36.63 -18.90 3.81
C GLU A 291 -35.60 -19.40 2.77
N ALA A 292 -34.34 -19.61 3.21
CA ALA A 292 -33.27 -20.10 2.34
C ALA A 292 -33.52 -21.56 1.93
N TRP A 293 -34.01 -22.40 2.82
CA TRP A 293 -34.35 -23.79 2.52
C TRP A 293 -35.50 -23.90 1.51
N GLU A 294 -36.50 -23.05 1.56
CA GLU A 294 -37.57 -22.98 0.58
C GLU A 294 -37.07 -22.66 -0.82
N LYS A 295 -36.07 -21.76 -0.93
CA LYS A 295 -35.43 -21.41 -2.20
C LYS A 295 -34.65 -22.58 -2.80
N GLY A 296 -33.95 -23.36 -1.96
CA GLY A 296 -33.03 -24.44 -2.36
C GLY A 296 -31.73 -23.98 -3.01
N TYR A 297 -30.78 -24.91 -3.14
CA TYR A 297 -29.42 -24.65 -3.58
C TYR A 297 -29.35 -23.90 -4.92
N GLU A 298 -30.07 -24.39 -5.94
CA GLU A 298 -30.01 -23.85 -7.30
C GLU A 298 -30.51 -22.37 -7.40
N SER A 299 -31.42 -21.98 -6.53
CA SER A 299 -31.90 -20.60 -6.50
C SER A 299 -30.89 -19.69 -5.77
N LEU A 300 -30.33 -20.19 -4.65
CA LEU A 300 -29.35 -19.44 -3.86
C LEU A 300 -28.07 -19.17 -4.66
N ILE A 301 -27.54 -20.17 -5.39
CA ILE A 301 -26.33 -19.97 -6.21
C ILE A 301 -26.60 -18.99 -7.38
N ARG A 302 -27.78 -19.02 -7.98
CA ARG A 302 -28.15 -18.05 -9.04
C ARG A 302 -28.24 -16.63 -8.49
N GLU A 303 -28.83 -16.45 -7.30
CA GLU A 303 -28.94 -15.12 -6.65
C GLU A 303 -27.54 -14.60 -6.28
N SER A 304 -26.68 -15.44 -5.69
CA SER A 304 -25.30 -15.12 -5.38
C SER A 304 -24.46 -14.82 -6.64
N GLY A 305 -24.61 -15.62 -7.69
CA GLY A 305 -23.91 -15.42 -8.96
C GLY A 305 -24.26 -14.10 -9.66
N ARG A 306 -25.50 -13.58 -9.48
CA ARG A 306 -25.86 -12.23 -9.96
C ARG A 306 -25.10 -11.15 -9.18
N ALA A 307 -25.01 -11.28 -7.85
CA ALA A 307 -24.24 -10.34 -7.03
C ALA A 307 -22.74 -10.35 -7.38
N TRP A 308 -22.17 -11.53 -7.61
CA TRP A 308 -20.80 -11.67 -8.11
C TRP A 308 -20.60 -11.01 -9.48
N LYS A 309 -21.52 -11.22 -10.42
CA LYS A 309 -21.45 -10.59 -11.74
C LYS A 309 -21.47 -9.05 -11.65
N GLU A 310 -22.38 -8.48 -10.85
CA GLU A 310 -22.46 -7.03 -10.61
C GLU A 310 -21.16 -6.49 -9.97
N LEU A 311 -20.47 -7.29 -9.17
CA LEU A 311 -19.18 -6.95 -8.56
C LEU A 311 -18.06 -6.98 -9.61
N TRP A 312 -17.96 -8.05 -10.40
CA TRP A 312 -16.95 -8.19 -11.44
C TRP A 312 -17.07 -7.12 -12.54
N GLU A 313 -18.26 -6.73 -12.91
CA GLU A 313 -18.49 -5.62 -13.86
C GLU A 313 -17.85 -4.30 -13.40
N ARG A 314 -17.61 -4.13 -12.10
CA ARG A 314 -17.03 -2.91 -11.50
C ARG A 314 -15.55 -3.04 -11.14
N GLN A 315 -15.02 -4.26 -11.03
CA GLN A 315 -13.72 -4.47 -10.39
C GLN A 315 -12.79 -5.41 -11.16
N ASP A 316 -13.26 -6.10 -12.20
CA ASP A 316 -12.43 -7.05 -12.96
C ASP A 316 -11.25 -6.34 -13.61
N VAL A 317 -10.05 -6.78 -13.29
CA VAL A 317 -8.82 -6.36 -13.97
C VAL A 317 -8.47 -7.43 -14.99
N ARG A 318 -8.36 -7.03 -16.25
CA ARG A 318 -8.17 -7.96 -17.38
C ARG A 318 -6.80 -7.80 -17.98
N ILE A 319 -6.10 -8.92 -18.07
CA ILE A 319 -4.82 -9.05 -18.74
C ILE A 319 -5.02 -9.87 -20.01
N ARG A 320 -4.60 -9.34 -21.15
CA ARG A 320 -4.45 -10.16 -22.37
C ARG A 320 -3.01 -10.63 -22.47
N SER A 321 -2.81 -11.94 -22.27
CA SER A 321 -1.52 -12.61 -22.24
C SER A 321 -1.63 -14.02 -22.80
N GLU A 322 -0.54 -14.54 -23.33
CA GLU A 322 -0.45 -15.98 -23.68
C GLU A 322 -0.31 -16.87 -22.43
N LYS A 323 -0.05 -16.29 -21.24
CA LYS A 323 0.03 -17.00 -19.96
C LYS A 323 -1.28 -16.89 -19.17
N PRO A 324 -2.15 -17.89 -19.17
CA PRO A 324 -3.43 -17.85 -18.43
C PRO A 324 -3.25 -17.65 -16.92
N PHE A 325 -2.11 -18.08 -16.37
CA PHE A 325 -1.81 -17.99 -14.94
C PHE A 325 -1.91 -16.57 -14.41
N ASP A 326 -1.41 -15.56 -15.14
CA ASP A 326 -1.42 -14.16 -14.70
C ASP A 326 -2.85 -13.67 -14.44
N GLN A 327 -3.77 -14.00 -15.36
CA GLN A 327 -5.18 -13.63 -15.22
C GLN A 327 -5.87 -14.39 -14.08
N THR A 328 -5.58 -15.68 -13.93
CA THR A 328 -6.14 -16.51 -12.85
C THR A 328 -5.66 -16.02 -11.50
N ALA A 329 -4.36 -15.75 -11.34
CA ALA A 329 -3.77 -15.28 -10.10
C ALA A 329 -4.31 -13.89 -9.69
N LEU A 330 -4.47 -12.99 -10.66
CA LEU A 330 -5.04 -11.67 -10.39
C LEU A 330 -6.52 -11.77 -9.99
N ARG A 331 -7.34 -12.60 -10.66
CA ARG A 331 -8.73 -12.82 -10.26
C ARG A 331 -8.85 -13.55 -8.92
N PHE A 332 -7.94 -14.47 -8.63
CA PHE A 332 -7.83 -15.08 -7.31
C PHE A 332 -7.59 -14.03 -6.22
N ALA A 333 -6.67 -13.10 -6.45
CA ALA A 333 -6.43 -11.99 -5.53
C ALA A 333 -7.69 -11.12 -5.37
N LEU A 334 -8.32 -10.71 -6.46
CA LEU A 334 -9.55 -9.92 -6.44
C LEU A 334 -10.72 -10.64 -5.76
N TYR A 335 -10.87 -11.95 -5.97
CA TYR A 335 -11.87 -12.78 -5.30
C TYR A 335 -11.68 -12.69 -3.78
N HIS A 336 -10.46 -12.96 -3.28
CA HIS A 336 -10.16 -12.91 -1.86
C HIS A 336 -10.30 -11.51 -1.26
N LEU A 337 -9.86 -10.45 -1.97
CA LEU A 337 -10.08 -9.06 -1.54
C LEU A 337 -11.58 -8.74 -1.32
N ASN A 338 -12.47 -9.36 -2.08
CA ASN A 338 -13.91 -9.13 -1.97
C ASN A 338 -14.63 -9.95 -0.91
N ILE A 339 -14.02 -11.04 -0.42
CA ILE A 339 -14.62 -11.89 0.60
C ILE A 339 -14.02 -11.72 2.00
N MET A 340 -12.99 -10.86 2.16
CA MET A 340 -12.29 -10.73 3.43
C MET A 340 -12.75 -9.55 4.30
N VAL A 341 -13.62 -8.69 3.79
CA VAL A 341 -14.07 -7.49 4.51
C VAL A 341 -15.58 -7.30 4.38
N LYS A 342 -16.23 -6.98 5.50
CA LYS A 342 -17.62 -6.57 5.52
C LYS A 342 -17.72 -5.11 5.13
N LYS A 343 -18.45 -4.84 4.06
CA LYS A 343 -18.75 -3.48 3.61
C LYS A 343 -19.58 -2.75 4.67
N GLU A 344 -19.37 -1.45 4.80
CA GLU A 344 -20.19 -0.56 5.65
C GLU A 344 -20.11 -0.84 7.17
N ASP A 345 -19.14 -1.66 7.65
CA ASP A 345 -18.93 -1.90 9.07
C ASP A 345 -17.51 -1.50 9.52
N GLU A 346 -17.41 -0.32 10.12
CA GLU A 346 -16.12 0.23 10.60
C GLU A 346 -15.63 -0.38 11.92
N ARG A 347 -16.34 -1.39 12.49
CA ARG A 347 -15.99 -2.01 13.76
C ARG A 347 -15.00 -3.16 13.62
N MET A 348 -14.54 -3.44 12.42
CA MET A 348 -13.61 -4.54 12.14
C MET A 348 -12.59 -4.17 11.06
N GLY A 349 -11.34 -4.63 11.27
CA GLY A 349 -10.28 -4.58 10.28
C GLY A 349 -10.16 -5.88 9.48
N ILE A 350 -9.12 -5.99 8.66
CA ILE A 350 -8.78 -7.19 7.90
C ILE A 350 -7.59 -7.86 8.58
N GLY A 351 -7.72 -9.15 8.94
CA GLY A 351 -6.62 -9.92 9.50
C GLY A 351 -5.57 -10.31 8.44
N ALA A 352 -4.33 -10.56 8.88
CA ALA A 352 -3.23 -10.95 7.97
C ALA A 352 -3.52 -12.25 7.18
N LYS A 353 -4.41 -13.10 7.68
CA LYS A 353 -4.93 -14.30 6.99
C LYS A 353 -6.41 -14.17 6.59
N ALA A 354 -6.93 -12.96 6.60
CA ALA A 354 -8.33 -12.67 6.34
C ALA A 354 -9.28 -13.53 7.21
N LEU A 355 -10.24 -14.21 6.60
CA LEU A 355 -11.17 -15.16 7.24
C LEU A 355 -10.89 -16.60 6.76
N SER A 356 -9.65 -16.93 6.37
CA SER A 356 -9.30 -18.19 5.72
C SER A 356 -8.49 -19.16 6.58
N GLY A 357 -8.08 -18.74 7.77
CA GLY A 357 -7.31 -19.58 8.70
C GLY A 357 -6.99 -18.87 10.01
N GLU A 358 -6.36 -19.59 10.95
CA GLU A 358 -6.08 -19.15 12.33
C GLU A 358 -4.78 -18.34 12.46
N GLY A 359 -3.97 -18.27 11.40
CA GLY A 359 -2.70 -17.56 11.44
C GLY A 359 -2.88 -16.09 11.86
N TYR A 360 -1.99 -15.62 12.70
CA TYR A 360 -2.03 -14.27 13.30
C TYR A 360 -3.35 -13.97 14.04
N LYS A 361 -4.07 -15.00 14.47
CA LYS A 361 -5.27 -14.89 15.35
C LYS A 361 -6.39 -13.98 14.81
N GLY A 362 -6.37 -13.68 13.50
CA GLY A 362 -7.32 -12.75 12.86
C GLY A 362 -6.98 -11.27 13.08
N HIS A 363 -5.80 -10.94 13.59
CA HIS A 363 -5.37 -9.56 13.87
C HIS A 363 -5.07 -8.77 12.61
N SER A 364 -5.36 -7.47 12.67
CA SER A 364 -5.02 -6.48 11.65
C SER A 364 -3.66 -5.86 11.95
N PHE A 365 -2.83 -5.70 10.92
CA PHE A 365 -1.50 -5.11 10.92
C PHE A 365 -1.45 -3.89 10.00
N TRP A 366 -0.27 -3.37 9.72
CA TRP A 366 -0.01 -2.33 8.71
C TRP A 366 -0.32 -2.80 7.27
N ASP A 367 -0.52 -4.10 7.08
CA ASP A 367 -1.01 -4.73 5.84
C ASP A 367 -2.20 -3.96 5.25
N THR A 368 -3.11 -3.54 6.13
CA THR A 368 -4.30 -2.80 5.73
C THR A 368 -3.94 -1.45 5.14
N GLU A 369 -3.09 -0.66 5.78
CA GLU A 369 -2.77 0.71 5.42
C GLU A 369 -1.98 0.81 4.12
N VAL A 370 -1.01 -0.10 3.92
CA VAL A 370 -0.04 -0.02 2.82
C VAL A 370 -0.41 -0.93 1.66
N PHE A 371 -0.91 -2.13 1.92
CA PHE A 371 -1.09 -3.16 0.87
C PHE A 371 -2.55 -3.36 0.46
N LEU A 372 -3.51 -3.26 1.38
CA LEU A 372 -4.91 -3.54 1.09
C LEU A 372 -5.70 -2.28 0.73
N LEU A 373 -5.50 -1.21 1.49
CA LEU A 373 -6.25 0.04 1.35
C LEU A 373 -6.19 0.63 -0.07
N PRO A 374 -5.06 0.66 -0.80
CA PRO A 374 -5.02 1.20 -2.15
C PRO A 374 -6.02 0.56 -3.12
N TYR A 375 -6.25 -0.75 -3.00
CA TYR A 375 -7.28 -1.44 -3.77
C TYR A 375 -8.68 -0.90 -3.45
N TYR A 376 -9.07 -0.90 -2.17
CA TYR A 376 -10.40 -0.42 -1.77
C TYR A 376 -10.58 1.06 -2.06
N LEU A 377 -9.54 1.85 -1.84
CA LEU A 377 -9.54 3.29 -2.08
C LEU A 377 -9.87 3.65 -3.52
N LEU A 378 -9.30 2.91 -4.47
CA LEU A 378 -9.46 3.15 -5.90
C LEU A 378 -10.55 2.30 -6.56
N THR A 379 -11.26 1.44 -5.82
CA THR A 379 -12.35 0.60 -6.36
C THR A 379 -13.63 0.62 -5.53
N GLN A 380 -13.53 0.76 -4.21
CA GLN A 380 -14.63 0.71 -3.23
C GLN A 380 -14.40 1.74 -2.11
N PRO A 381 -14.48 3.06 -2.37
CA PRO A 381 -14.15 4.10 -1.39
C PRO A 381 -14.92 3.99 -0.06
N GLU A 382 -16.18 3.50 -0.09
CA GLU A 382 -16.99 3.29 1.11
C GLU A 382 -16.35 2.21 2.02
N THR A 383 -15.83 1.13 1.44
CA THR A 383 -15.11 0.09 2.19
C THR A 383 -13.79 0.64 2.75
N ALA A 384 -13.06 1.44 1.96
CA ALA A 384 -11.86 2.14 2.42
C ALA A 384 -12.16 3.05 3.62
N GLY A 385 -13.26 3.80 3.57
CA GLY A 385 -13.74 4.64 4.69
C GLY A 385 -14.02 3.84 5.96
N GLY A 386 -14.62 2.64 5.81
CA GLY A 386 -14.81 1.71 6.93
C GLY A 386 -13.51 1.25 7.57
N LEU A 387 -12.49 0.90 6.75
CA LEU A 387 -11.17 0.47 7.25
C LEU A 387 -10.42 1.58 7.99
N VAL A 388 -10.44 2.81 7.47
CA VAL A 388 -9.84 3.96 8.19
C VAL A 388 -10.68 4.30 9.43
N GLY A 389 -12.01 4.14 9.35
CA GLY A 389 -12.93 4.28 10.49
C GLY A 389 -12.63 3.31 11.62
N TYR A 390 -12.25 2.07 11.31
CA TYR A 390 -11.79 1.08 12.30
C TYR A 390 -10.58 1.60 13.10
N ARG A 391 -9.59 2.20 12.43
CA ARG A 391 -8.44 2.81 13.11
C ARG A 391 -8.86 4.00 13.98
N TYR A 392 -9.82 4.81 13.54
CA TYR A 392 -10.36 5.88 14.38
C TYR A 392 -11.05 5.34 15.64
N LEU A 393 -11.86 4.29 15.52
CA LEU A 393 -12.47 3.62 16.69
C LEU A 393 -11.42 3.06 17.65
N GLY A 394 -10.25 2.62 17.13
CA GLY A 394 -9.10 2.16 17.89
C GLY A 394 -8.26 3.25 18.57
N LEU A 395 -8.59 4.54 18.38
CA LEU A 395 -7.76 5.66 18.82
C LEU A 395 -7.55 5.70 20.36
N GLU A 396 -8.55 5.35 21.15
CA GLU A 396 -8.41 5.30 22.63
C GLU A 396 -7.51 4.14 23.08
N GLY A 397 -7.54 3.01 22.41
CA GLY A 397 -6.57 1.91 22.60
C GLY A 397 -5.15 2.36 22.31
N ALA A 398 -4.94 3.07 21.20
CA ALA A 398 -3.65 3.65 20.82
C ALA A 398 -3.13 4.69 21.82
N ARG A 399 -4.02 5.56 22.35
CA ARG A 399 -3.70 6.50 23.43
C ARG A 399 -3.29 5.79 24.72
N ARG A 400 -3.96 4.71 25.05
CA ARG A 400 -3.63 3.88 26.22
C ARG A 400 -2.26 3.24 26.06
N LYS A 401 -1.97 2.64 24.90
CA LYS A 401 -0.65 2.09 24.57
C LYS A 401 0.45 3.16 24.71
N ALA A 402 0.28 4.35 24.12
CA ALA A 402 1.24 5.44 24.27
C ALA A 402 1.55 5.77 25.73
N ARG A 403 0.51 5.90 26.58
CA ARG A 403 0.68 6.14 28.01
C ARG A 403 1.41 5.02 28.75
N GLN A 404 1.17 3.75 28.40
CA GLN A 404 1.85 2.60 28.99
C GLN A 404 3.35 2.65 28.79
N TYR A 405 3.80 3.18 27.64
CA TYR A 405 5.22 3.37 27.31
C TYR A 405 5.77 4.77 27.68
N GLY A 406 4.99 5.61 28.38
CA GLY A 406 5.42 6.92 28.82
C GLY A 406 5.33 8.03 27.78
N TYR A 407 4.64 7.77 26.64
CA TYR A 407 4.48 8.74 25.56
C TYR A 407 3.12 9.46 25.61
N GLN A 408 3.01 10.57 24.88
CA GLN A 408 1.77 11.31 24.66
C GLN A 408 1.17 10.91 23.30
N GLY A 409 -0.08 11.34 23.06
CA GLY A 409 -0.74 11.10 21.79
C GLY A 409 -1.20 9.66 21.58
N ALA A 410 -1.22 9.19 20.36
CA ALA A 410 -1.69 7.86 19.98
C ALA A 410 -0.55 7.06 19.34
N MET A 411 -0.17 5.96 19.97
CA MET A 411 0.74 4.94 19.47
C MET A 411 -0.11 3.75 19.03
N TYR A 412 -0.35 3.61 17.72
CA TYR A 412 -1.17 2.50 17.23
C TYR A 412 -0.53 1.14 17.52
N PRO A 413 -1.35 0.10 17.79
CA PRO A 413 -0.84 -1.24 18.04
C PRO A 413 -0.25 -1.85 16.76
N TRP A 414 0.77 -2.68 16.92
CA TRP A 414 1.29 -3.51 15.82
C TRP A 414 0.23 -4.50 15.37
N GLU A 415 -0.34 -5.25 16.33
CA GLU A 415 -1.49 -6.13 16.12
C GLU A 415 -2.74 -5.53 16.76
N ALA A 416 -3.83 -5.43 16.00
CA ALA A 416 -5.11 -4.90 16.45
C ALA A 416 -6.23 -5.95 16.28
N ALA A 417 -7.07 -6.11 17.30
CA ALA A 417 -8.25 -6.95 17.28
C ALA A 417 -9.53 -6.14 17.57
N TRP A 418 -10.00 -6.08 18.81
CA TRP A 418 -11.06 -5.18 19.20
C TRP A 418 -10.66 -3.72 19.08
N ILE A 419 -11.64 -2.86 18.78
CA ILE A 419 -11.43 -1.40 18.65
C ILE A 419 -10.91 -0.73 19.93
N ASP A 420 -11.07 -1.34 21.08
CA ASP A 420 -10.68 -0.81 22.39
C ASP A 420 -9.58 -1.60 23.11
N ASP A 421 -9.05 -2.68 22.53
CA ASP A 421 -7.98 -3.47 23.16
C ASP A 421 -6.65 -2.70 23.28
N GLY A 422 -6.24 -1.98 22.26
CA GLY A 422 -4.87 -1.49 22.12
C GLY A 422 -3.98 -2.56 21.51
N GLU A 423 -2.77 -2.78 22.08
CA GLU A 423 -1.83 -3.81 21.60
C GLU A 423 -2.30 -5.20 22.00
N VAL A 424 -2.32 -6.12 21.03
CA VAL A 424 -2.66 -7.52 21.23
C VAL A 424 -1.54 -8.50 20.83
N THR A 425 -0.38 -7.98 20.39
CA THR A 425 0.80 -8.82 20.17
C THR A 425 1.24 -9.45 21.50
N PRO A 426 1.37 -10.78 21.59
CA PRO A 426 1.90 -11.41 22.78
C PRO A 426 3.39 -11.03 22.94
N LEU A 427 3.79 -10.60 24.14
CA LEU A 427 5.20 -10.31 24.41
C LEU A 427 6.03 -11.59 24.47
N GLU A 428 5.46 -12.66 25.04
CA GLU A 428 6.12 -13.94 25.20
C GLU A 428 5.49 -14.98 24.26
N GLY A 429 6.35 -15.60 23.46
CA GLY A 429 6.01 -16.71 22.58
C GLY A 429 6.24 -18.07 23.25
N PRO A 430 6.21 -19.16 22.46
CA PRO A 430 6.55 -20.49 22.95
C PRO A 430 7.99 -20.55 23.48
N ALA A 431 8.25 -21.53 24.33
CA ALA A 431 9.59 -21.73 24.84
C ALA A 431 10.54 -22.17 23.70
N ASP A 432 11.66 -21.48 23.58
CA ASP A 432 12.77 -21.86 22.71
C ASP A 432 13.28 -23.27 23.11
N VAL A 433 13.36 -24.15 22.12
CA VAL A 433 13.68 -25.57 22.37
C VAL A 433 15.10 -25.79 22.92
N ALA A 434 16.05 -24.90 22.57
CA ALA A 434 17.43 -24.99 22.98
C ALA A 434 17.66 -24.39 24.37
N THR A 435 17.04 -23.28 24.69
CA THR A 435 17.24 -22.52 25.93
C THR A 435 16.19 -22.77 26.99
N GLY A 436 15.02 -23.26 26.61
CA GLY A 436 13.85 -23.44 27.48
C GLY A 436 13.22 -22.13 27.97
N LYS A 437 13.65 -20.98 27.46
CA LYS A 437 13.08 -19.66 27.79
C LYS A 437 12.05 -19.24 26.75
N PRO A 438 11.03 -18.43 27.13
CA PRO A 438 10.10 -17.86 26.16
C PRO A 438 10.86 -17.05 25.10
N ILE A 439 10.45 -17.21 23.84
CA ILE A 439 10.88 -16.30 22.77
C ILE A 439 10.17 -14.96 23.00
N ILE A 440 10.91 -13.86 22.97
CA ILE A 440 10.34 -12.52 23.15
C ILE A 440 10.01 -11.93 21.79
N TYR A 441 8.76 -11.54 21.57
CA TYR A 441 8.30 -10.83 20.38
C TYR A 441 8.36 -9.32 20.61
N TRP A 442 9.40 -8.67 20.07
CA TRP A 442 9.60 -7.23 20.24
C TRP A 442 8.72 -6.37 19.34
N THR A 443 8.08 -6.96 18.35
CA THR A 443 7.29 -6.26 17.33
C THR A 443 6.20 -5.37 17.93
N GLY A 444 5.41 -5.86 18.87
CA GLY A 444 4.38 -5.06 19.56
C GLY A 444 4.91 -3.83 20.30
N VAL A 445 6.22 -3.81 20.64
CA VAL A 445 6.86 -2.69 21.35
C VAL A 445 7.62 -1.77 20.39
N GLN A 446 8.34 -2.34 19.43
CA GLN A 446 9.34 -1.64 18.63
C GLN A 446 8.88 -1.31 17.20
N GLU A 447 7.92 -2.02 16.62
CA GLU A 447 7.35 -1.67 15.32
C GLU A 447 6.34 -0.53 15.45
N GLN A 448 6.90 0.68 15.60
CA GLN A 448 6.13 1.89 15.87
C GLN A 448 5.71 2.62 14.60
N HIS A 449 6.29 2.28 13.45
CA HIS A 449 6.02 2.92 12.16
C HIS A 449 4.54 2.84 11.76
N ILE A 450 3.80 1.79 12.17
CA ILE A 450 2.36 1.66 11.94
C ILE A 450 1.58 2.91 12.39
N THR A 451 2.08 3.63 13.38
CA THR A 451 1.46 4.88 13.85
C THR A 451 1.45 5.95 12.76
N ALA A 452 2.54 6.06 11.98
CA ALA A 452 2.62 6.98 10.85
C ALA A 452 1.89 6.43 9.61
N ASP A 453 1.88 5.11 9.43
CA ASP A 453 1.18 4.45 8.32
C ASP A 453 -0.34 4.68 8.40
N VAL A 454 -0.91 4.66 9.61
CA VAL A 454 -2.32 4.99 9.85
C VAL A 454 -2.62 6.47 9.49
N ALA A 455 -1.74 7.40 9.85
CA ALA A 455 -1.90 8.81 9.46
C ALA A 455 -1.78 8.99 7.93
N PHE A 456 -0.83 8.29 7.30
CA PHE A 456 -0.67 8.27 5.84
C PHE A 456 -1.94 7.75 5.17
N ALA A 457 -2.47 6.62 5.61
CA ALA A 457 -3.67 5.99 5.09
C ALA A 457 -4.90 6.92 5.21
N ALA A 458 -5.10 7.56 6.36
CA ALA A 458 -6.18 8.53 6.57
C ALA A 458 -6.09 9.72 5.61
N TRP A 459 -4.88 10.18 5.32
CA TRP A 459 -4.66 11.28 4.37
C TRP A 459 -4.82 10.83 2.91
N GLN A 460 -4.37 9.62 2.55
CA GLN A 460 -4.60 9.04 1.22
C GLN A 460 -6.12 8.89 0.94
N TYR A 461 -6.88 8.45 1.95
CA TYR A 461 -8.33 8.35 1.83
C TYR A 461 -8.97 9.72 1.51
N TYR A 462 -8.61 10.76 2.26
CA TYR A 462 -9.11 12.11 1.98
C TYR A 462 -8.70 12.61 0.58
N LYS A 463 -7.44 12.42 0.16
CA LYS A 463 -6.97 12.83 -1.17
C LYS A 463 -7.73 12.17 -2.32
N ALA A 464 -8.07 10.90 -2.18
CA ALA A 464 -8.75 10.13 -3.22
C ALA A 464 -10.27 10.38 -3.28
N THR A 465 -10.89 10.73 -2.14
CA THR A 465 -12.35 10.84 -2.02
C THR A 465 -12.85 12.27 -1.91
N GLU A 466 -12.03 13.17 -1.36
CA GLU A 466 -12.43 14.51 -0.89
C GLU A 466 -13.53 14.46 0.19
N ASP A 467 -13.60 13.36 0.97
CA ASP A 467 -14.55 13.18 2.07
C ASP A 467 -14.21 14.15 3.22
N THR A 468 -14.80 15.33 3.13
CA THR A 468 -14.60 16.41 4.11
C THR A 468 -15.16 16.04 5.47
N ASP A 469 -16.26 15.32 5.53
CA ASP A 469 -16.89 14.92 6.80
C ASP A 469 -15.96 13.98 7.57
N PHE A 470 -15.38 12.98 6.89
CA PHE A 470 -14.35 12.13 7.48
C PHE A 470 -13.16 12.95 8.01
N LEU A 471 -12.63 13.88 7.20
CA LEU A 471 -11.48 14.69 7.63
C LEU A 471 -11.79 15.54 8.86
N LEU A 472 -12.96 16.17 8.92
CA LEU A 472 -13.35 17.06 10.01
C LEU A 472 -13.70 16.31 11.29
N GLU A 473 -14.32 15.14 11.19
CA GLU A 473 -14.83 14.40 12.33
C GLU A 473 -13.83 13.38 12.89
N LYS A 474 -13.01 12.77 12.04
CA LYS A 474 -12.12 11.63 12.36
C LYS A 474 -10.66 11.90 11.99
N GLY A 475 -10.39 12.18 10.71
CA GLY A 475 -9.04 12.21 10.15
C GLY A 475 -8.14 13.26 10.78
N PHE A 476 -8.65 14.47 11.03
CA PHE A 476 -7.87 15.53 11.67
C PHE A 476 -7.43 15.14 13.09
N GLU A 477 -8.31 14.55 13.90
CA GLU A 477 -7.96 14.07 15.23
C GLU A 477 -6.90 12.96 15.19
N MET A 478 -7.04 11.98 14.30
CA MET A 478 -6.06 10.89 14.14
C MET A 478 -4.67 11.42 13.79
N ILE A 479 -4.59 12.29 12.78
CA ILE A 479 -3.31 12.84 12.30
C ILE A 479 -2.63 13.70 13.36
N MET A 480 -3.40 14.50 14.10
CA MET A 480 -2.85 15.32 15.19
C MET A 480 -2.33 14.47 16.34
N ASP A 481 -3.04 13.42 16.70
CA ASP A 481 -2.70 12.64 17.89
C ASP A 481 -1.55 11.66 17.64
N THR A 482 -1.43 11.13 16.42
CA THR A 482 -0.25 10.38 15.98
C THR A 482 0.99 11.29 15.92
N ALA A 483 0.87 12.51 15.42
CA ALA A 483 1.97 13.47 15.45
C ALA A 483 2.40 13.85 16.88
N ARG A 484 1.46 13.94 17.85
CA ARG A 484 1.78 14.12 19.27
C ARG A 484 2.59 12.95 19.82
N PHE A 485 2.31 11.71 19.39
CA PHE A 485 3.12 10.57 19.76
C PHE A 485 4.56 10.77 19.26
N TRP A 486 4.77 11.04 17.98
CA TRP A 486 6.11 11.25 17.43
C TRP A 486 6.86 12.37 18.13
N VAL A 487 6.23 13.53 18.35
CA VAL A 487 6.84 14.62 19.09
C VAL A 487 7.32 14.19 20.47
N SER A 488 6.54 13.36 21.18
CA SER A 488 6.91 12.86 22.52
C SER A 488 7.91 11.71 22.49
N ARG A 489 8.05 11.02 21.34
CA ARG A 489 8.89 9.84 21.15
C ARG A 489 10.35 10.19 20.82
N LEU A 490 10.56 11.36 20.23
CA LEU A 490 11.89 11.78 19.79
C LEU A 490 12.84 12.01 20.95
N ASP A 491 14.03 11.43 20.87
CA ASP A 491 15.16 11.66 21.77
C ASP A 491 16.12 12.71 21.19
N PHE A 492 16.62 13.63 22.00
CA PHE A 492 17.61 14.60 21.53
C PHE A 492 19.04 14.07 21.69
N ASP A 493 19.70 13.82 20.58
CA ASP A 493 21.09 13.41 20.54
C ASP A 493 22.00 14.65 20.61
N ARG A 494 22.74 14.78 21.73
CA ARG A 494 23.59 15.96 21.97
C ARG A 494 24.82 16.00 21.08
N ASP A 495 25.31 14.85 20.68
CA ASP A 495 26.52 14.76 19.87
C ASP A 495 26.23 15.12 18.41
N ARG A 496 25.07 14.74 17.91
CA ARG A 496 24.57 15.11 16.57
C ARG A 496 23.89 16.50 16.55
N GLY A 497 23.38 16.97 17.70
CA GLY A 497 22.55 18.17 17.76
C GLY A 497 21.18 18.01 17.09
N LEU A 498 20.69 16.79 16.94
CA LEU A 498 19.48 16.42 16.23
C LEU A 498 18.57 15.56 17.09
N TYR A 499 17.29 15.52 16.75
CA TYR A 499 16.35 14.53 17.30
C TYR A 499 16.49 13.20 16.54
N VAL A 500 16.40 12.09 17.27
CA VAL A 500 16.59 10.71 16.78
C VAL A 500 15.47 9.81 17.28
N ILE A 501 15.27 8.66 16.62
CA ILE A 501 14.38 7.59 17.07
C ILE A 501 15.24 6.35 17.34
N ARG A 502 15.24 5.87 18.60
CA ARG A 502 16.10 4.78 19.05
C ARG A 502 15.30 3.53 19.32
N CYS A 503 15.97 2.37 19.21
CA CYS A 503 15.44 1.06 19.60
C CYS A 503 14.07 0.77 18.97
N VAL A 504 14.05 0.68 17.67
CA VAL A 504 12.87 0.34 16.84
C VAL A 504 13.15 -0.88 15.97
N ILE A 505 12.09 -1.41 15.40
CA ILE A 505 12.09 -2.36 14.29
C ILE A 505 11.38 -1.65 13.14
N GLY A 506 12.00 -1.62 11.96
CA GLY A 506 11.38 -1.17 10.72
C GLY A 506 10.52 -2.27 10.08
N PRO A 507 9.99 -2.08 8.86
CA PRO A 507 9.36 -3.15 8.11
C PRO A 507 10.20 -4.41 7.97
N ASP A 508 11.52 -4.28 7.96
CA ASP A 508 12.47 -5.40 7.97
C ASP A 508 12.67 -5.97 9.39
N GLU A 509 11.84 -6.92 9.75
CA GLU A 509 11.89 -7.59 11.06
C GLU A 509 13.18 -8.39 11.31
N TYR A 510 14.11 -8.49 10.34
CA TYR A 510 15.45 -9.03 10.56
C TYR A 510 16.35 -8.07 11.33
N LYS A 511 15.96 -6.80 11.46
CA LYS A 511 16.68 -5.75 12.17
C LYS A 511 15.92 -5.31 13.41
N GLU A 512 16.21 -5.94 14.55
CA GLU A 512 15.66 -5.58 15.86
C GLU A 512 16.57 -4.61 16.61
N HIS A 513 15.98 -3.77 17.49
CA HIS A 513 16.70 -2.85 18.38
C HIS A 513 17.59 -1.83 17.66
N VAL A 514 17.23 -1.41 16.46
CA VAL A 514 18.04 -0.46 15.69
C VAL A 514 17.71 1.00 16.03
N ASP A 515 18.68 1.87 15.84
CA ASP A 515 18.51 3.32 15.96
C ASP A 515 18.35 3.92 14.57
N ASN A 516 17.45 4.88 14.46
CA ASN A 516 17.21 5.65 13.22
C ASN A 516 16.89 4.80 11.99
N ASP A 517 15.98 3.83 12.15
CA ASP A 517 15.44 3.11 11.00
C ASP A 517 14.90 4.09 9.96
N VAL A 518 15.31 3.91 8.72
CA VAL A 518 15.04 4.87 7.63
C VAL A 518 13.55 5.02 7.35
N TYR A 519 12.81 3.90 7.29
CA TYR A 519 11.38 3.93 7.06
C TYR A 519 10.64 4.67 8.18
N THR A 520 10.92 4.28 9.41
CA THR A 520 10.32 4.86 10.62
C THR A 520 10.57 6.36 10.70
N ASN A 521 11.83 6.81 10.47
CA ASN A 521 12.18 8.22 10.55
C ASN A 521 11.49 9.06 9.46
N TYR A 522 11.46 8.60 8.22
CA TYR A 522 10.80 9.32 7.12
C TYR A 522 9.28 9.35 7.27
N MET A 523 8.65 8.25 7.69
CA MET A 523 7.21 8.19 7.91
C MET A 523 6.78 9.04 9.12
N ALA A 524 7.55 9.04 10.21
CA ALA A 524 7.35 9.96 11.34
C ALA A 524 7.46 11.42 10.89
N HIS A 525 8.48 11.76 10.10
CA HIS A 525 8.65 13.10 9.53
C HIS A 525 7.46 13.49 8.64
N TYR A 526 7.00 12.58 7.77
CA TYR A 526 5.80 12.79 6.95
C TYR A 526 4.57 13.12 7.80
N ASN A 527 4.27 12.31 8.83
CA ASN A 527 3.13 12.52 9.72
C ASN A 527 3.23 13.85 10.45
N MET A 528 4.40 14.22 10.98
CA MET A 528 4.64 15.48 11.68
C MET A 528 4.45 16.68 10.73
N ARG A 529 4.97 16.63 9.51
CA ARG A 529 4.79 17.67 8.47
C ARG A 529 3.33 17.85 8.10
N LEU A 530 2.63 16.76 7.83
CA LEU A 530 1.20 16.77 7.52
C LEU A 530 0.38 17.40 8.66
N ALA A 531 0.70 17.05 9.91
CA ALA A 531 0.04 17.63 11.07
C ALA A 531 0.30 19.15 11.17
N LEU A 532 1.53 19.59 10.93
CA LEU A 532 1.88 21.02 10.94
C LEU A 532 1.11 21.80 9.86
N GLU A 533 1.02 21.24 8.66
CA GLU A 533 0.25 21.82 7.57
C GLU A 533 -1.23 21.95 7.93
N LEU A 534 -1.84 20.87 8.41
CA LEU A 534 -3.27 20.84 8.72
C LEU A 534 -3.63 21.73 9.92
N VAL A 535 -2.81 21.76 10.99
CA VAL A 535 -3.09 22.64 12.14
C VAL A 535 -3.05 24.11 11.74
N ARG A 536 -2.10 24.50 10.89
CA ARG A 536 -2.02 25.87 10.34
C ARG A 536 -3.20 26.22 9.44
N ARG A 537 -3.53 25.32 8.53
CA ARG A 537 -4.69 25.44 7.63
C ARG A 537 -5.97 25.59 8.43
N PHE A 538 -6.26 24.71 9.37
CA PHE A 538 -7.51 24.68 10.11
C PHE A 538 -7.66 25.86 11.08
N ARG A 539 -6.56 26.31 11.72
CA ARG A 539 -6.55 27.51 12.56
C ARG A 539 -6.89 28.78 11.77
N GLY A 540 -6.33 28.95 10.60
CA GLY A 540 -6.50 30.13 9.74
C GLY A 540 -7.65 30.06 8.75
N SER A 541 -8.40 28.96 8.70
CA SER A 541 -9.36 28.68 7.64
C SER A 541 -10.57 29.62 7.66
N ALA A 542 -11.00 30.05 6.47
CA ALA A 542 -12.28 30.71 6.25
C ALA A 542 -13.48 29.72 6.27
N VAL A 543 -13.22 28.42 6.11
CA VAL A 543 -14.23 27.36 6.11
C VAL A 543 -14.70 27.10 7.55
N PRO A 544 -16.00 27.29 7.87
CA PRO A 544 -16.50 27.17 9.25
C PRO A 544 -16.21 25.78 9.85
N GLY A 545 -16.42 24.68 9.12
CA GLY A 545 -16.20 23.31 9.61
C GLY A 545 -14.73 23.05 10.01
N GLU A 546 -13.75 23.56 9.27
CA GLU A 546 -12.33 23.43 9.61
C GLU A 546 -11.99 24.18 10.91
N ARG A 547 -12.51 25.41 11.09
CA ARG A 547 -12.33 26.19 12.33
C ARG A 547 -13.01 25.54 13.54
N GLU A 548 -14.19 24.95 13.34
CA GLU A 548 -14.90 24.22 14.40
C GLU A 548 -14.13 22.98 14.81
N ALA A 549 -13.59 22.20 13.85
CA ALA A 549 -12.75 21.04 14.14
C ALA A 549 -11.49 21.44 14.92
N TYR A 550 -10.80 22.51 14.51
CA TYR A 550 -9.67 23.06 15.26
C TYR A 550 -10.08 23.47 16.67
N GLY A 551 -11.19 24.22 16.82
CA GLY A 551 -11.70 24.70 18.13
C GLY A 551 -12.06 23.56 19.07
N ARG A 552 -12.69 22.49 18.55
CA ARG A 552 -13.05 21.28 19.31
C ARG A 552 -11.83 20.54 19.86
N LEU A 553 -10.75 20.47 19.07
CA LEU A 553 -9.56 19.72 19.42
C LEU A 553 -8.43 20.54 20.04
N ARG A 554 -8.50 21.89 19.94
CA ARG A 554 -7.45 22.79 20.39
C ARG A 554 -7.00 22.51 21.84
N ASP A 555 -7.94 22.50 22.77
CA ASP A 555 -7.65 22.30 24.17
C ASP A 555 -7.46 20.81 24.52
N LYS A 556 -8.26 19.93 23.89
CA LYS A 556 -8.18 18.47 24.08
C LYS A 556 -6.79 17.91 23.73
N LEU A 557 -6.21 18.37 22.63
CA LEU A 557 -4.93 17.88 22.11
C LEU A 557 -3.77 18.86 22.34
N GLY A 558 -4.04 20.09 22.83
CA GLY A 558 -3.03 21.11 23.04
C GLY A 558 -2.40 21.58 21.72
N LEU A 559 -3.21 21.84 20.70
CA LEU A 559 -2.75 22.09 19.33
C LEU A 559 -1.76 23.24 19.19
N GLU A 560 -1.91 24.31 19.97
CA GLU A 560 -0.97 25.45 19.96
C GLU A 560 0.44 25.08 20.49
N ARG A 561 0.49 24.15 21.43
CA ARG A 561 1.77 23.60 21.92
C ARG A 561 2.34 22.64 20.89
N LEU A 562 1.51 21.76 20.35
CA LEU A 562 1.90 20.80 19.32
C LEU A 562 2.50 21.53 18.10
N GLU A 563 1.86 22.61 17.64
CA GLU A 563 2.36 23.40 16.50
C GLU A 563 3.79 23.91 16.76
N ARG A 564 4.06 24.48 17.94
CA ARG A 564 5.42 24.97 18.30
C ARG A 564 6.45 23.85 18.37
N GLU A 565 6.06 22.69 18.96
CA GLU A 565 6.94 21.52 19.07
C GLU A 565 7.23 20.91 17.70
N LEU A 566 6.26 20.92 16.77
CA LEU A 566 6.44 20.48 15.39
C LEU A 566 7.38 21.44 14.63
N GLU A 567 7.21 22.76 14.77
CA GLU A 567 8.09 23.77 14.15
C GLU A 567 9.55 23.62 14.59
N GLU A 568 9.78 23.27 15.86
CA GLU A 568 11.10 23.05 16.42
C GLU A 568 11.70 21.74 15.95
N LYS A 569 10.92 20.63 16.01
CA LYS A 569 11.48 19.28 15.89
C LYS A 569 11.57 18.76 14.45
N ILE A 570 10.66 19.17 13.55
CA ILE A 570 10.69 18.72 12.15
C ILE A 570 12.04 19.03 11.48
N PRO A 571 12.55 20.28 11.49
CA PRO A 571 13.82 20.59 10.83
C PRO A 571 15.05 19.98 11.51
N ALA A 572 14.92 19.51 12.74
CA ALA A 572 15.97 18.92 13.55
C ALA A 572 15.84 17.39 13.70
N LEU A 573 14.90 16.75 13.04
CA LEU A 573 14.79 15.28 13.00
C LEU A 573 15.85 14.72 12.07
N TYR A 574 16.63 13.76 12.56
CA TYR A 574 17.60 13.06 11.76
C TYR A 574 16.90 12.17 10.71
N LEU A 575 17.22 12.39 9.45
CA LEU A 575 16.80 11.55 8.33
C LEU A 575 18.05 10.93 7.70
N PRO A 576 18.16 9.60 7.58
CA PRO A 576 19.24 8.97 6.86
C PRO A 576 19.33 9.49 5.42
N THR A 577 20.52 9.88 4.99
CA THR A 577 20.79 10.43 3.66
C THR A 577 21.74 9.53 2.88
N PRO A 578 21.80 9.65 1.53
CA PRO A 578 22.76 8.89 0.74
C PRO A 578 24.21 9.14 1.21
N ASP A 579 24.96 8.07 1.38
CA ASP A 579 26.40 8.12 1.64
C ASP A 579 27.14 8.80 0.47
N ASP A 580 28.06 9.68 0.76
CA ASP A 580 28.75 10.53 -0.22
C ASP A 580 29.54 9.73 -1.28
N GLN A 581 30.01 8.52 -0.96
CA GLN A 581 30.84 7.70 -1.84
C GLN A 581 30.01 6.73 -2.67
N THR A 582 29.05 6.08 -2.03
CA THR A 582 28.24 5.01 -2.63
C THR A 582 26.91 5.50 -3.18
N GLY A 583 26.35 6.58 -2.61
CA GLY A 583 25.01 7.06 -2.89
C GLY A 583 23.90 6.14 -2.33
N ILE A 584 24.26 5.23 -1.42
CA ILE A 584 23.32 4.32 -0.76
C ILE A 584 22.88 4.96 0.57
N ILE A 585 21.59 4.93 0.84
CA ILE A 585 21.00 5.34 2.11
C ILE A 585 21.08 4.16 3.07
N PRO A 586 21.70 4.31 4.27
CA PRO A 586 21.74 3.22 5.25
C PRO A 586 20.33 2.95 5.79
N GLN A 587 19.99 1.67 5.98
CA GLN A 587 18.70 1.25 6.55
C GLN A 587 18.53 1.77 7.99
N CYS A 588 19.62 1.75 8.76
CA CYS A 588 19.67 2.23 10.15
C CYS A 588 21.09 2.66 10.50
N ASP A 589 21.29 3.22 11.70
CA ASP A 589 22.62 3.54 12.21
C ASP A 589 23.51 2.28 12.26
N GLY A 590 24.77 2.39 11.77
CA GLY A 590 25.73 1.29 11.76
C GLY A 590 25.49 0.22 10.68
N TYR A 591 24.53 0.40 9.77
CA TYR A 591 24.17 -0.63 8.77
C TYR A 591 25.37 -1.09 7.91
N PHE A 592 26.24 -0.17 7.49
CA PHE A 592 27.43 -0.52 6.68
C PHE A 592 28.57 -1.16 7.47
N GLU A 593 28.46 -1.22 8.80
CA GLU A 593 29.42 -1.90 9.68
C GLU A 593 29.05 -3.39 9.86
N LEU A 594 27.82 -3.79 9.45
CA LEU A 594 27.36 -5.17 9.51
C LEU A 594 28.09 -6.03 8.47
N GLU A 595 28.20 -7.34 8.75
CA GLU A 595 28.83 -8.30 7.85
C GLU A 595 27.98 -8.57 6.60
N GLU A 596 28.63 -8.84 5.46
CA GLU A 596 27.95 -9.30 4.26
C GLU A 596 27.74 -10.83 4.31
N LEU A 597 26.58 -11.31 3.85
CA LEU A 597 26.26 -12.73 3.75
C LEU A 597 25.88 -13.07 2.29
N ASP A 598 26.42 -14.17 1.77
CA ASP A 598 25.96 -14.72 0.49
C ASP A 598 24.62 -15.42 0.64
N ILE A 599 23.56 -14.76 0.19
CA ILE A 599 22.17 -15.25 0.31
C ILE A 599 21.63 -15.97 -0.93
N ARG A 600 22.47 -16.19 -1.97
CA ARG A 600 22.02 -16.81 -3.22
C ARG A 600 21.37 -18.18 -3.02
N GLY A 601 21.96 -19.01 -2.16
CA GLY A 601 21.42 -20.33 -1.84
C GLY A 601 20.02 -20.28 -1.19
N TYR A 602 19.77 -19.28 -0.34
CA TYR A 602 18.46 -19.09 0.28
C TYR A 602 17.43 -18.53 -0.71
N LYS A 603 17.84 -17.58 -1.58
CA LYS A 603 16.97 -17.03 -2.63
C LYS A 603 16.50 -18.06 -3.67
N GLU A 604 17.29 -19.10 -3.93
CA GLU A 604 16.94 -20.19 -4.85
C GLU A 604 15.96 -21.20 -4.23
N SER A 605 15.74 -21.17 -2.92
CA SER A 605 14.77 -22.04 -2.23
C SER A 605 13.32 -21.67 -2.59
N GLU A 606 12.49 -22.68 -2.87
CA GLU A 606 11.03 -22.48 -2.98
C GLU A 606 10.37 -22.23 -1.60
N LYS A 607 11.06 -22.55 -0.48
CA LYS A 607 10.59 -22.32 0.88
C LYS A 607 11.07 -20.96 1.39
N VAL A 608 10.22 -20.30 2.13
CA VAL A 608 10.58 -19.06 2.86
C VAL A 608 11.16 -19.38 4.25
N LEU A 609 11.86 -18.40 4.85
CA LEU A 609 12.44 -18.49 6.19
C LEU A 609 13.46 -19.61 6.38
N THR A 610 14.05 -20.16 5.30
CA THR A 610 15.06 -21.22 5.39
C THR A 610 16.34 -20.77 6.09
N ILE A 611 16.59 -19.46 6.13
CA ILE A 611 17.74 -18.89 6.86
C ILE A 611 17.72 -19.22 8.36
N TYR A 612 16.54 -19.40 8.95
CA TYR A 612 16.40 -19.81 10.37
C TYR A 612 16.76 -21.27 10.62
N GLU A 613 16.96 -22.09 9.58
CA GLU A 613 17.52 -23.41 9.72
C GLU A 613 19.03 -23.37 10.07
N ASP A 614 19.73 -22.30 9.68
CA ASP A 614 21.18 -22.14 9.82
C ASP A 614 21.58 -21.06 10.84
N LEU A 615 20.79 -19.99 11.00
CA LEU A 615 21.12 -18.81 11.79
C LEU A 615 20.02 -18.46 12.80
N SER A 616 20.45 -18.03 13.98
CA SER A 616 19.53 -17.41 14.96
C SER A 616 19.17 -15.98 14.58
N GLN A 617 18.08 -15.43 15.17
CA GLN A 617 17.68 -14.03 15.00
C GLN A 617 18.83 -13.05 15.35
N GLU A 618 19.60 -13.31 16.40
CA GLU A 618 20.73 -12.47 16.80
C GLU A 618 21.84 -12.46 15.73
N GLN A 619 22.12 -13.61 15.11
CA GLN A 619 23.06 -13.70 14.00
C GLN A 619 22.53 -13.01 12.75
N ILE A 620 21.27 -13.20 12.39
CA ILE A 620 20.59 -12.53 11.27
C ILE A 620 20.69 -11.01 11.41
N ASN A 621 20.47 -10.49 12.62
CA ASN A 621 20.58 -9.06 12.92
C ASN A 621 21.98 -8.48 12.65
N SER A 622 23.03 -9.30 12.67
CA SER A 622 24.43 -8.86 12.43
C SER A 622 24.85 -8.80 10.95
N TYR A 623 24.00 -9.24 10.02
CA TYR A 623 24.32 -9.25 8.59
C TYR A 623 23.58 -8.15 7.80
N GLN A 624 24.15 -7.71 6.66
CA GLN A 624 23.49 -6.81 5.69
C GLN A 624 22.47 -7.58 4.82
N ILE A 625 21.45 -8.12 5.45
CA ILE A 625 20.37 -8.84 4.78
C ILE A 625 19.02 -8.32 5.26
N ALA A 626 18.00 -8.48 4.46
CA ALA A 626 16.65 -8.04 4.77
C ALA A 626 15.62 -9.13 4.46
N LYS A 627 14.59 -9.24 5.31
CA LYS A 627 13.37 -10.02 5.07
C LYS A 627 12.55 -9.40 3.95
N GLN A 628 12.44 -8.06 3.99
CA GLN A 628 11.82 -7.18 3.00
C GLN A 628 12.52 -5.82 3.05
N GLY A 629 12.56 -5.09 1.95
CA GLY A 629 13.35 -3.86 1.86
C GLY A 629 12.62 -2.62 2.38
N ASP A 630 13.02 -2.06 3.52
CA ASP A 630 12.47 -0.82 4.10
C ASP A 630 12.54 0.35 3.13
N LEU A 631 13.71 0.54 2.52
CA LEU A 631 13.93 1.60 1.57
C LEU A 631 13.10 1.45 0.28
N VAL A 632 12.86 0.21 -0.15
CA VAL A 632 12.06 -0.07 -1.34
C VAL A 632 10.61 0.33 -1.13
N VAL A 633 10.04 -0.01 0.04
CA VAL A 633 8.70 0.41 0.43
C VAL A 633 8.63 1.94 0.57
N LEU A 634 9.60 2.54 1.25
CA LEU A 634 9.68 3.99 1.45
C LEU A 634 9.74 4.75 0.12
N MET A 635 10.59 4.29 -0.82
CA MET A 635 10.76 4.91 -2.14
C MET A 635 9.55 4.71 -3.05
N PHE A 636 8.69 3.75 -2.75
CA PHE A 636 7.38 3.61 -3.39
C PHE A 636 6.35 4.58 -2.79
N LEU A 637 6.26 4.66 -1.45
CA LEU A 637 5.22 5.46 -0.77
C LEU A 637 5.48 6.97 -0.85
N LEU A 638 6.75 7.39 -0.78
CA LEU A 638 7.21 8.78 -0.77
C LEU A 638 8.18 9.03 -1.94
N ALA A 639 7.79 8.59 -3.14
CA ALA A 639 8.63 8.61 -4.34
C ALA A 639 9.15 10.01 -4.68
N GLU A 640 8.38 11.05 -4.36
CA GLU A 640 8.72 12.46 -4.60
C GLU A 640 9.92 12.96 -3.78
N LEU A 641 10.32 12.25 -2.73
CA LEU A 641 11.49 12.63 -1.92
C LEU A 641 12.82 12.16 -2.50
N PHE A 642 12.80 11.27 -3.47
CA PHE A 642 14.00 10.61 -4.00
C PHE A 642 14.07 10.72 -5.51
N ASP A 643 15.16 11.25 -6.06
CA ASP A 643 15.37 11.26 -7.50
C ASP A 643 15.55 9.84 -8.07
N LYS A 644 15.35 9.70 -9.38
CA LYS A 644 15.39 8.40 -10.06
C LYS A 644 16.72 7.66 -9.85
N LYS A 645 17.85 8.36 -9.86
CA LYS A 645 19.20 7.77 -9.73
C LYS A 645 19.42 7.22 -8.32
N THR A 646 18.97 7.96 -7.30
CA THR A 646 18.98 7.52 -5.90
C THR A 646 18.10 6.29 -5.73
N ARG A 647 16.87 6.31 -6.28
CA ARG A 647 15.96 5.15 -6.22
C ARG A 647 16.57 3.93 -6.90
N GLU A 648 17.15 4.07 -8.10
CA GLU A 648 17.76 2.94 -8.83
C GLU A 648 18.96 2.34 -8.09
N ARG A 649 19.87 3.17 -7.55
CA ARG A 649 21.03 2.69 -6.81
C ARG A 649 20.63 1.92 -5.56
N ASN A 650 19.71 2.48 -4.78
CA ASN A 650 19.23 1.86 -3.54
C ASN A 650 18.41 0.60 -3.84
N TYR A 651 17.55 0.62 -4.87
CA TYR A 651 16.81 -0.57 -5.29
C TYR A 651 17.76 -1.73 -5.58
N ARG A 652 18.80 -1.54 -6.43
CA ARG A 652 19.76 -2.60 -6.77
C ARG A 652 20.50 -3.11 -5.54
N PHE A 653 20.97 -2.20 -4.68
CA PHE A 653 21.69 -2.56 -3.46
C PHE A 653 20.86 -3.41 -2.50
N TYR A 654 19.62 -3.01 -2.25
CA TYR A 654 18.75 -3.72 -1.32
C TYR A 654 18.07 -4.95 -1.94
N GLU A 655 17.77 -4.95 -3.25
CA GLU A 655 17.27 -6.15 -3.96
C GLU A 655 18.26 -7.32 -3.84
N ASP A 656 19.58 -7.06 -4.00
CA ASP A 656 20.61 -8.09 -3.87
C ASP A 656 20.66 -8.69 -2.45
N ARG A 657 20.25 -7.94 -1.42
CA ARG A 657 20.30 -8.30 0.00
C ARG A 657 18.96 -8.75 0.60
N THR A 658 17.87 -8.68 -0.16
CA THR A 658 16.54 -9.06 0.31
C THR A 658 16.23 -10.52 -0.02
N LEU A 659 15.86 -11.31 0.99
CA LEU A 659 15.46 -12.72 0.84
C LEU A 659 14.05 -12.90 0.29
N HIS A 660 13.20 -11.89 0.39
CA HIS A 660 11.76 -11.96 0.10
C HIS A 660 11.02 -13.01 0.93
N ASP A 661 11.41 -13.14 2.19
CA ASP A 661 10.80 -14.06 3.15
C ASP A 661 9.46 -13.54 3.71
N SER A 662 9.06 -12.34 3.28
CA SER A 662 7.75 -11.75 3.54
C SER A 662 6.87 -11.82 2.30
N SER A 663 5.59 -12.14 2.49
CA SER A 663 4.57 -12.10 1.43
C SER A 663 4.32 -10.69 0.86
N LEU A 664 4.80 -9.65 1.53
CA LEU A 664 4.67 -8.23 1.17
C LEU A 664 5.76 -7.79 0.18
N SER A 665 6.93 -8.44 0.21
CA SER A 665 8.16 -7.95 -0.40
C SER A 665 8.11 -7.90 -1.93
N LYS A 666 7.79 -9.03 -2.58
CA LYS A 666 7.89 -9.18 -4.05
C LYS A 666 7.02 -8.21 -4.82
N SER A 667 5.81 -7.91 -4.34
CA SER A 667 4.90 -6.96 -4.99
C SER A 667 5.45 -5.54 -4.96
N THR A 668 5.98 -5.08 -3.82
CA THR A 668 6.56 -3.75 -3.67
C THR A 668 7.80 -3.56 -4.53
N HIS A 669 8.69 -4.56 -4.53
CA HIS A 669 9.88 -4.57 -5.40
C HIS A 669 9.49 -4.57 -6.88
N SER A 670 8.42 -5.30 -7.28
CA SER A 670 7.87 -5.26 -8.64
C SER A 670 7.40 -3.86 -9.04
N ILE A 671 6.70 -3.15 -8.15
CA ILE A 671 6.20 -1.80 -8.41
C ILE A 671 7.36 -0.81 -8.61
N LEU A 672 8.37 -0.84 -7.73
CA LEU A 672 9.52 0.05 -7.85
C LEU A 672 10.37 -0.29 -9.09
N ALA A 673 10.51 -1.57 -9.43
CA ALA A 673 11.15 -2.01 -10.67
C ALA A 673 10.41 -1.48 -11.93
N CYS A 674 9.07 -1.43 -11.93
CA CYS A 674 8.29 -0.77 -12.99
C CYS A 674 8.65 0.72 -13.12
N ASP A 675 8.71 1.46 -12.01
CA ASP A 675 9.06 2.88 -11.98
C ASP A 675 10.47 3.15 -12.53
N LEU A 676 11.39 2.21 -12.32
CA LEU A 676 12.76 2.29 -12.79
C LEU A 676 12.93 1.84 -14.25
N GLY A 677 11.91 1.20 -14.83
CA GLY A 677 11.95 0.63 -16.18
C GLY A 677 12.59 -0.76 -16.28
N LEU A 678 12.78 -1.45 -15.15
CA LEU A 678 13.35 -2.79 -15.06
C LEU A 678 12.27 -3.87 -15.31
N MET A 679 11.66 -3.87 -16.49
CA MET A 679 10.42 -4.59 -16.77
C MET A 679 10.51 -6.11 -16.65
N GLU A 680 11.63 -6.74 -17.01
CA GLU A 680 11.80 -8.19 -16.87
C GLU A 680 11.86 -8.61 -15.39
N GLU A 681 12.54 -7.82 -14.58
CA GLU A 681 12.64 -8.02 -13.15
C GLU A 681 11.29 -7.75 -12.46
N ALA A 682 10.61 -6.66 -12.83
CA ALA A 682 9.27 -6.35 -12.35
C ALA A 682 8.29 -7.50 -12.60
N TYR A 683 8.32 -8.08 -13.81
CA TYR A 683 7.45 -9.21 -14.16
C TYR A 683 7.82 -10.49 -13.38
N ARG A 684 9.11 -10.80 -13.24
CA ARG A 684 9.59 -11.93 -12.43
C ARG A 684 9.11 -11.84 -10.99
N LEU A 685 9.19 -10.64 -10.40
CA LEU A 685 8.73 -10.37 -9.03
C LEU A 685 7.22 -10.44 -8.89
N PHE A 686 6.46 -9.94 -9.89
CA PHE A 686 5.00 -10.08 -9.96
C PHE A 686 4.58 -11.55 -10.00
N GLU A 687 5.19 -12.36 -10.90
CA GLU A 687 4.93 -13.79 -10.98
C GLU A 687 5.26 -14.48 -9.65
N GLY A 688 6.37 -14.08 -9.00
CA GLY A 688 6.76 -14.56 -7.68
C GLY A 688 5.76 -14.20 -6.58
N ALA A 689 5.19 -12.99 -6.60
CA ALA A 689 4.12 -12.58 -5.68
C ALA A 689 2.84 -13.42 -5.88
N CYS A 690 2.44 -13.68 -7.14
CA CYS A 690 1.32 -14.55 -7.47
C CYS A 690 1.52 -15.99 -6.97
N ARG A 691 2.76 -16.46 -6.89
CA ARG A 691 3.09 -17.81 -6.44
C ARG A 691 3.21 -17.98 -4.92
N VAL A 692 3.08 -16.93 -4.13
CA VAL A 692 3.08 -17.03 -2.66
C VAL A 692 2.02 -18.04 -2.19
N ASP A 693 0.79 -17.91 -2.67
CA ASP A 693 -0.29 -18.84 -2.34
C ASP A 693 -0.50 -19.92 -3.42
N LEU A 694 -0.31 -19.58 -4.70
CA LEU A 694 -0.57 -20.48 -5.83
C LEU A 694 0.66 -21.26 -6.33
N GLY A 695 1.82 -21.14 -5.67
CA GLY A 695 3.05 -21.87 -6.02
C GLY A 695 3.03 -23.35 -5.65
N ASN A 696 4.17 -24.02 -5.86
CA ASN A 696 4.28 -25.47 -5.66
C ASN A 696 4.52 -25.88 -4.20
N ASP A 697 4.94 -24.96 -3.31
CA ASP A 697 5.12 -25.29 -1.90
C ASP A 697 3.81 -25.81 -1.30
N LYS A 698 3.87 -27.02 -0.74
CA LYS A 698 2.70 -27.74 -0.22
C LYS A 698 2.13 -27.09 1.05
N ARG A 699 2.91 -26.25 1.75
CA ARG A 699 2.57 -25.65 3.04
C ARG A 699 2.47 -24.14 3.06
N SER A 700 2.65 -23.49 1.92
CA SER A 700 2.72 -22.02 1.85
C SER A 700 1.51 -21.30 2.46
N SER A 701 0.33 -21.92 2.44
CA SER A 701 -0.93 -21.32 2.89
C SER A 701 -1.63 -22.10 4.00
N ASP A 702 -0.93 -23.00 4.71
CA ASP A 702 -1.53 -23.87 5.73
C ASP A 702 -2.25 -23.08 6.84
N ALA A 703 -1.70 -21.94 7.24
CA ALA A 703 -2.28 -21.06 8.25
C ALA A 703 -3.35 -20.08 7.73
N GLY A 704 -3.66 -20.12 6.43
CA GLY A 704 -4.56 -19.22 5.72
C GLY A 704 -3.86 -18.48 4.56
N ILE A 705 -4.64 -17.85 3.66
CA ILE A 705 -4.09 -17.04 2.56
C ILE A 705 -3.35 -15.80 3.10
N HIS A 706 -2.48 -15.20 2.28
CA HIS A 706 -1.77 -13.98 2.62
C HIS A 706 -2.56 -12.75 2.13
N SER A 707 -3.33 -12.09 3.04
CA SER A 707 -4.22 -10.99 2.67
C SER A 707 -3.47 -9.84 1.99
N ALA A 708 -2.34 -9.41 2.54
CA ALA A 708 -1.51 -8.34 1.96
C ALA A 708 -0.93 -8.71 0.60
N SER A 709 -0.59 -9.98 0.35
CA SER A 709 -0.18 -10.45 -0.98
C SER A 709 -1.29 -10.27 -2.01
N MET A 710 -2.56 -10.48 -1.63
CA MET A 710 -3.70 -10.23 -2.54
C MET A 710 -3.77 -8.75 -2.94
N GLY A 711 -3.64 -7.84 -1.98
CA GLY A 711 -3.54 -6.40 -2.26
C GLY A 711 -2.32 -6.05 -3.09
N GLY A 712 -1.16 -6.63 -2.75
CA GLY A 712 0.11 -6.43 -3.45
C GLY A 712 0.10 -6.88 -4.92
N ILE A 713 -0.56 -8.00 -5.24
CA ILE A 713 -0.75 -8.47 -6.63
C ILE A 713 -1.55 -7.45 -7.44
N TRP A 714 -2.65 -6.92 -6.88
CA TRP A 714 -3.42 -5.87 -7.53
C TRP A 714 -2.59 -4.59 -7.68
N GLN A 715 -1.85 -4.17 -6.64
CA GLN A 715 -0.98 -3.00 -6.72
C GLN A 715 0.10 -3.17 -7.79
N ALA A 716 0.76 -4.32 -7.87
CA ALA A 716 1.78 -4.57 -8.89
C ALA A 716 1.17 -4.50 -10.30
N ALA A 717 -0.04 -5.05 -10.51
CA ALA A 717 -0.72 -4.97 -11.80
C ALA A 717 -1.16 -3.54 -12.14
N VAL A 718 -1.84 -2.83 -11.22
CA VAL A 718 -2.49 -1.54 -11.47
C VAL A 718 -1.56 -0.36 -11.16
N MET A 719 -0.88 -0.38 -10.02
CA MET A 719 0.04 0.69 -9.65
C MET A 719 1.44 0.48 -10.26
N GLY A 720 1.91 -0.76 -10.41
CA GLY A 720 3.16 -1.09 -11.11
C GLY A 720 3.01 -0.95 -12.63
N PHE A 721 2.51 -1.98 -13.31
CA PHE A 721 2.39 -2.00 -14.77
C PHE A 721 1.38 -1.00 -15.32
N GLY A 722 0.27 -0.74 -14.62
CA GLY A 722 -0.70 0.29 -14.97
C GLY A 722 -0.23 1.71 -14.66
N GLY A 723 0.85 1.87 -13.86
CA GLY A 723 1.49 3.14 -13.55
C GLY A 723 0.60 4.15 -12.82
N VAL A 724 -0.33 3.65 -11.97
CA VAL A 724 -1.26 4.51 -11.23
C VAL A 724 -0.59 5.05 -9.98
N ARG A 725 -0.61 6.39 -9.80
CA ARG A 725 -0.09 7.10 -8.61
C ARG A 725 -1.05 8.21 -8.18
N MET A 726 -1.04 8.52 -6.90
CA MET A 726 -1.79 9.65 -6.32
C MET A 726 -0.78 10.68 -5.80
N GLU A 727 -0.36 11.59 -6.66
CA GLU A 727 0.64 12.62 -6.38
C GLU A 727 0.00 14.01 -6.40
N GLU A 728 0.35 14.89 -5.47
CA GLU A 728 -0.14 16.27 -5.38
C GLU A 728 -1.67 16.43 -5.48
N GLY A 729 -2.44 15.45 -4.98
CA GLY A 729 -3.91 15.47 -5.07
C GLY A 729 -4.47 15.18 -6.48
N MET A 730 -3.62 14.72 -7.41
CA MET A 730 -3.96 14.32 -8.76
C MET A 730 -3.78 12.82 -8.96
N LEU A 731 -4.57 12.25 -9.86
CA LEU A 731 -4.41 10.88 -10.32
C LEU A 731 -3.49 10.87 -11.54
N HIS A 732 -2.35 10.19 -11.41
CA HIS A 732 -1.41 9.96 -12.50
C HIS A 732 -1.59 8.54 -13.03
N ILE A 733 -1.57 8.37 -14.36
CA ILE A 733 -1.66 7.09 -15.05
C ILE A 733 -0.58 7.06 -16.15
N ARG A 734 0.41 6.16 -15.98
CA ARG A 734 1.52 6.01 -16.93
C ARG A 734 1.85 4.53 -17.12
N PRO A 735 1.06 3.78 -17.88
CA PRO A 735 1.26 2.35 -18.05
C PRO A 735 2.59 1.99 -18.74
N SER A 736 3.19 0.92 -18.25
CA SER A 736 4.37 0.27 -18.85
C SER A 736 4.18 -1.24 -18.79
N LEU A 737 3.78 -1.87 -19.90
CA LEU A 737 3.42 -3.27 -19.92
C LEU A 737 4.66 -4.17 -20.13
N PRO A 738 4.75 -5.31 -19.44
CA PRO A 738 5.80 -6.29 -19.69
C PRO A 738 5.60 -6.95 -21.06
N LYS A 739 6.63 -7.60 -21.57
CA LYS A 739 6.58 -8.25 -22.90
C LYS A 739 5.56 -9.40 -22.98
N GLU A 740 5.17 -9.96 -21.84
CA GLU A 740 4.18 -11.04 -21.70
C GLU A 740 2.74 -10.55 -21.87
N TRP A 741 2.48 -9.24 -21.72
CA TRP A 741 1.12 -8.68 -21.77
C TRP A 741 0.91 -7.84 -23.02
N ASP A 742 -0.18 -8.09 -23.74
CA ASP A 742 -0.60 -7.28 -24.91
C ASP A 742 -1.53 -6.13 -24.51
N GLU A 743 -2.31 -6.32 -23.46
CA GLU A 743 -3.29 -5.33 -22.99
C GLU A 743 -3.55 -5.52 -21.49
N LEU A 744 -3.72 -4.39 -20.78
CA LEU A 744 -4.17 -4.33 -19.41
C LEU A 744 -5.39 -3.41 -19.34
N VAL A 745 -6.50 -3.90 -18.75
CA VAL A 745 -7.74 -3.12 -18.56
C VAL A 745 -8.13 -3.17 -17.10
N PHE A 746 -8.34 -2.01 -16.48
CA PHE A 746 -8.71 -1.92 -15.08
C PHE A 746 -9.64 -0.73 -14.78
N PRO A 747 -10.61 -0.92 -13.89
CA PRO A 747 -11.48 0.15 -13.40
C PRO A 747 -10.83 0.87 -12.21
N LEU A 748 -11.14 2.16 -12.08
CA LEU A 748 -10.77 2.98 -10.92
C LEU A 748 -11.95 3.85 -10.48
N VAL A 749 -11.98 4.22 -9.21
CA VAL A 749 -12.83 5.27 -8.67
C VAL A 749 -11.93 6.40 -8.16
N TRP A 750 -12.10 7.60 -8.70
CA TRP A 750 -11.34 8.77 -8.31
C TRP A 750 -12.25 9.96 -8.06
N LYS A 751 -12.25 10.51 -6.83
CA LYS A 751 -13.12 11.63 -6.41
C LYS A 751 -14.58 11.41 -6.84
N GLY A 752 -15.09 10.19 -6.59
CA GLY A 752 -16.44 9.78 -6.94
C GLY A 752 -16.73 9.54 -8.44
N ARG A 753 -15.70 9.59 -9.31
CA ARG A 753 -15.80 9.28 -10.75
C ARG A 753 -15.32 7.86 -11.03
N LYS A 754 -16.09 7.14 -11.85
CA LYS A 754 -15.71 5.81 -12.31
C LYS A 754 -14.96 5.92 -13.62
N LEU A 755 -13.74 5.47 -13.62
CA LEU A 755 -12.84 5.46 -14.76
C LEU A 755 -12.59 4.02 -15.18
N LEU A 756 -12.61 3.75 -16.50
CA LEU A 756 -12.10 2.50 -17.07
C LEU A 756 -10.85 2.82 -17.88
N VAL A 757 -9.73 2.30 -17.44
CA VAL A 757 -8.44 2.47 -18.11
C VAL A 757 -8.16 1.24 -18.96
N ARG A 758 -7.79 1.45 -20.21
CA ARG A 758 -7.32 0.43 -21.14
C ARG A 758 -5.97 0.85 -21.69
N ALA A 759 -4.97 0.05 -21.47
CA ALA A 759 -3.61 0.30 -21.94
C ALA A 759 -3.12 -0.86 -22.79
N ASP A 760 -2.59 -0.55 -23.95
CA ASP A 760 -1.75 -1.43 -24.75
C ASP A 760 -0.37 -0.77 -24.98
N ARG A 761 0.47 -1.34 -25.83
CA ARG A 761 1.82 -0.80 -26.07
C ARG A 761 1.84 0.52 -26.82
N GLU A 762 0.76 0.88 -27.49
CA GLU A 762 0.68 2.05 -28.37
C GLU A 762 -0.19 3.17 -27.77
N THR A 763 -1.26 2.78 -27.06
CA THR A 763 -2.29 3.72 -26.60
C THR A 763 -2.74 3.47 -25.17
N VAL A 764 -3.16 4.54 -24.51
CA VAL A 764 -3.88 4.50 -23.24
C VAL A 764 -5.22 5.21 -23.44
N THR A 765 -6.30 4.49 -23.21
CA THR A 765 -7.67 5.00 -23.24
C THR A 765 -8.21 5.11 -21.83
N VAL A 766 -8.82 6.24 -21.48
CA VAL A 766 -9.59 6.43 -20.24
C VAL A 766 -11.03 6.74 -20.60
N GLU A 767 -11.96 5.91 -20.16
CA GLU A 767 -13.40 6.10 -20.26
C GLU A 767 -13.94 6.55 -18.90
N ASN A 768 -14.81 7.56 -18.88
CA ASN A 768 -15.39 8.14 -17.67
C ASN A 768 -16.93 8.19 -17.82
N ASP A 769 -17.67 7.61 -16.91
CA ASP A 769 -19.13 7.55 -16.94
C ASP A 769 -19.85 8.78 -16.35
N GLY A 770 -19.11 9.83 -16.01
CA GLY A 770 -19.60 11.03 -15.32
C GLY A 770 -19.05 12.35 -15.88
N PRO A 771 -19.23 13.44 -15.14
CA PRO A 771 -18.58 14.71 -15.47
C PRO A 771 -17.07 14.55 -15.58
N ALA A 772 -16.48 15.31 -16.52
CA ALA A 772 -15.05 15.26 -16.77
C ALA A 772 -14.22 15.51 -15.49
N VAL A 773 -13.12 14.76 -15.34
CA VAL A 773 -12.22 14.85 -14.19
C VAL A 773 -10.79 15.11 -14.68
N GLU A 774 -10.08 15.93 -13.93
CA GLU A 774 -8.69 16.26 -14.22
C GLU A 774 -7.75 15.16 -13.73
N ILE A 775 -6.89 14.67 -14.62
CA ILE A 775 -5.88 13.63 -14.36
C ILE A 775 -4.60 13.92 -15.13
N ILE A 776 -3.51 13.27 -14.77
CA ILE A 776 -2.27 13.28 -15.55
C ILE A 776 -2.13 11.92 -16.25
N LEU A 777 -2.26 11.92 -17.58
CA LEU A 777 -2.19 10.72 -18.42
C LEU A 777 -0.94 10.75 -19.28
N CYS A 778 -0.03 9.78 -19.11
CA CYS A 778 1.27 9.73 -19.79
C CYS A 778 2.04 11.06 -19.71
N GLY A 779 2.07 11.68 -18.52
CA GLY A 779 2.75 12.96 -18.25
C GLY A 779 2.03 14.21 -18.75
N LYS A 780 0.84 14.08 -19.34
CA LYS A 780 0.04 15.22 -19.83
C LYS A 780 -1.15 15.48 -18.92
N ARG A 781 -1.31 16.71 -18.46
CA ARG A 781 -2.49 17.13 -17.71
C ARG A 781 -3.68 17.23 -18.66
N ILE A 782 -4.71 16.47 -18.41
CA ILE A 782 -5.89 16.37 -19.26
C ILE A 782 -7.18 16.41 -18.45
N LEU A 783 -8.24 16.86 -19.08
CA LEU A 783 -9.60 16.74 -18.57
C LEU A 783 -10.25 15.50 -19.21
N ALA A 784 -10.26 14.40 -18.47
CA ALA A 784 -10.81 13.13 -18.95
C ALA A 784 -12.34 13.20 -19.03
N GLY A 785 -12.85 13.25 -20.25
CA GLY A 785 -14.28 13.21 -20.60
C GLY A 785 -14.77 11.78 -20.82
N GLU A 786 -15.88 11.61 -21.57
CA GLU A 786 -16.52 10.32 -21.84
C GLU A 786 -15.52 9.27 -22.37
N ARG A 787 -14.63 9.70 -23.27
CA ARG A 787 -13.54 8.86 -23.77
C ARG A 787 -12.35 9.72 -24.16
N THR A 788 -11.20 9.43 -23.56
CA THR A 788 -9.94 10.12 -23.83
C THR A 788 -8.88 9.10 -24.24
N VAL A 789 -8.16 9.35 -25.34
CA VAL A 789 -7.11 8.47 -25.87
C VAL A 789 -5.82 9.26 -25.97
N VAL A 790 -4.73 8.71 -25.46
CA VAL A 790 -3.37 9.28 -25.54
C VAL A 790 -2.41 8.20 -26.02
N GLU A 791 -1.43 8.58 -26.84
CA GLU A 791 -0.35 7.65 -27.20
C GLU A 791 0.43 7.24 -25.96
N ASN A 792 0.68 5.92 -25.84
CA ASN A 792 1.50 5.38 -24.78
C ASN A 792 2.97 5.64 -25.14
N GLY A 793 3.62 6.57 -24.45
CA GLY A 793 5.00 6.98 -24.74
C GLY A 793 6.05 5.87 -24.61
N THR A 794 5.64 4.67 -24.12
CA THR A 794 6.51 3.50 -24.03
C THR A 794 6.69 2.72 -25.33
N SER A 795 5.90 3.03 -26.38
CA SER A 795 6.03 2.35 -27.70
C SER A 795 7.19 2.85 -28.58
N ALA A 796 7.93 3.89 -28.17
CA ALA A 796 9.06 4.45 -28.93
C ALA A 796 10.39 3.65 -28.76
N GLU A 797 10.43 2.59 -27.96
CA GLU A 797 11.61 1.73 -27.79
C GLU A 797 11.69 0.57 -28.79
N LYS A 798 11.36 0.80 -30.05
CA LYS A 798 11.81 -0.08 -31.12
C LYS A 798 12.92 0.60 -31.92
N ARG A 799 14.12 0.51 -31.42
CA ARG A 799 15.45 0.38 -32.08
C ARG A 799 16.50 0.87 -31.11
N GLY A 800 17.49 0.01 -30.83
CA GLY A 800 18.60 0.27 -29.93
C GLY A 800 19.28 1.63 -30.12
N GLU A 801 18.75 2.58 -29.40
CA GLU A 801 19.38 3.84 -28.99
C GLU A 801 18.84 4.06 -27.58
N GLU A 802 19.73 4.33 -26.63
CA GLU A 802 19.36 4.83 -25.30
C GLU A 802 18.28 5.88 -25.44
N PRO A 803 17.32 6.05 -24.48
CA PRO A 803 16.38 7.15 -24.54
C PRO A 803 17.16 8.45 -24.42
N GLY A 804 17.64 8.91 -25.55
CA GLY A 804 17.99 10.30 -25.71
C GLY A 804 16.71 11.06 -25.39
N CYS A 805 16.74 11.96 -24.43
CA CYS A 805 15.80 13.04 -24.28
C CYS A 805 15.39 13.45 -25.70
N ALA A 806 14.09 13.58 -25.98
CA ALA A 806 13.65 14.33 -27.14
C ALA A 806 14.49 15.60 -27.10
N ALA A 807 15.44 15.74 -28.05
CA ALA A 807 16.40 16.80 -28.04
C ALA A 807 15.62 18.10 -28.15
N GLY A 808 15.30 18.69 -27.00
CA GLY A 808 14.92 20.07 -26.96
C GLY A 808 16.08 20.89 -27.50
N ARG A 809 15.81 22.07 -28.02
CA ARG A 809 16.83 23.00 -28.53
C ARG A 809 17.96 23.21 -27.52
N TYR A 810 17.71 23.09 -26.23
CA TYR A 810 18.67 23.27 -25.14
C TYR A 810 18.90 21.97 -24.34
N GLU A 811 20.19 21.71 -24.04
CA GLU A 811 20.64 20.65 -23.16
C GLU A 811 20.86 21.18 -21.72
N ALA A 812 21.05 22.51 -21.58
CA ALA A 812 21.32 23.14 -20.31
C ALA A 812 20.76 24.56 -20.21
N VAL A 813 20.47 24.98 -18.98
CA VAL A 813 20.15 26.38 -18.64
C VAL A 813 21.16 26.90 -17.62
N ILE A 814 21.77 28.04 -17.94
CA ILE A 814 22.75 28.70 -17.10
C ILE A 814 22.12 30.01 -16.57
N PHE A 815 22.05 30.14 -15.27
CA PHE A 815 21.42 31.29 -14.62
C PHE A 815 22.47 32.24 -14.08
N ASP A 816 22.24 33.53 -14.24
CA ASP A 816 22.86 34.48 -13.31
C ASP A 816 22.29 34.28 -11.92
N LEU A 817 23.01 34.71 -10.90
CA LEU A 817 22.60 34.56 -9.51
C LEU A 817 21.82 35.76 -9.00
N ASP A 818 22.44 36.94 -9.14
CA ASP A 818 21.98 38.18 -8.52
C ASP A 818 20.91 38.88 -9.43
N GLY A 819 19.65 38.93 -8.99
CA GLY A 819 18.54 39.44 -9.77
C GLY A 819 17.75 38.40 -10.54
N VAL A 820 18.30 37.18 -10.70
CA VAL A 820 17.67 36.05 -11.39
C VAL A 820 17.21 34.97 -10.38
N ILE A 821 18.12 34.42 -9.61
CA ILE A 821 17.81 33.37 -8.61
C ILE A 821 17.39 33.99 -7.27
N CYS A 822 18.09 35.05 -6.87
CA CYS A 822 17.79 35.78 -5.63
C CYS A 822 18.14 37.26 -5.78
N HIS A 823 17.60 38.11 -4.90
CA HIS A 823 17.82 39.56 -4.94
C HIS A 823 18.81 40.00 -3.86
N THR A 824 20.05 40.27 -4.25
CA THR A 824 21.11 40.70 -3.32
C THR A 824 21.41 42.21 -3.40
N ASP A 825 20.73 42.94 -4.29
CA ASP A 825 20.92 44.37 -4.50
C ASP A 825 20.90 45.21 -3.23
N ASN A 826 19.98 44.92 -2.32
CA ASN A 826 19.85 45.63 -1.05
C ASN A 826 21.08 45.41 -0.13
N TYR A 827 21.63 44.20 -0.10
CA TYR A 827 22.85 43.90 0.66
C TYR A 827 24.09 44.58 0.06
N HIS A 828 24.17 44.67 -1.29
CA HIS A 828 25.19 45.41 -2.00
C HIS A 828 25.10 46.91 -1.68
N TYR A 829 23.89 47.48 -1.73
CA TYR A 829 23.64 48.87 -1.37
C TYR A 829 24.08 49.19 0.05
N GLN A 830 23.68 48.42 1.01
CA GLN A 830 24.01 48.62 2.42
C GLN A 830 25.54 48.52 2.69
N ALA A 831 26.21 47.57 2.05
CA ALA A 831 27.68 47.41 2.20
C ALA A 831 28.44 48.58 1.59
N TRP A 832 28.07 49.05 0.38
CA TRP A 832 28.66 50.23 -0.21
C TRP A 832 28.33 51.51 0.55
N LYS A 833 27.08 51.63 0.98
CA LYS A 833 26.62 52.78 1.79
C LYS A 833 27.44 52.90 3.08
N LYS A 834 27.68 51.80 3.75
CA LYS A 834 28.51 51.75 4.98
C LYS A 834 29.94 52.23 4.71
N LEU A 835 30.54 51.83 3.61
CA LEU A 835 31.89 52.31 3.22
C LEU A 835 31.87 53.78 2.83
N ALA A 836 30.93 54.21 2.02
CA ALA A 836 30.77 55.61 1.57
C ALA A 836 30.52 56.55 2.74
N ASP A 837 29.65 56.22 3.68
CA ASP A 837 29.37 56.99 4.91
C ASP A 837 30.63 57.17 5.77
N ARG A 838 31.46 56.08 5.90
CA ARG A 838 32.74 56.17 6.59
C ARG A 838 33.74 57.12 5.93
N LEU A 839 33.73 57.13 4.58
CA LEU A 839 34.59 58.05 3.79
C LEU A 839 34.02 59.44 3.63
N GLY A 840 32.83 59.74 4.14
CA GLY A 840 32.14 61.01 4.01
C GLY A 840 31.61 61.28 2.61
N ILE A 841 31.40 60.25 1.79
CA ILE A 841 30.92 60.32 0.37
C ILE A 841 29.40 60.21 0.39
N ALA A 842 28.71 61.11 -0.30
CA ALA A 842 27.27 60.98 -0.52
C ALA A 842 26.95 59.83 -1.45
N PHE A 843 26.25 58.77 -0.98
CA PHE A 843 25.91 57.60 -1.75
C PHE A 843 24.38 57.38 -1.71
N ASP A 844 23.77 57.44 -2.84
CA ASP A 844 22.34 57.32 -3.05
C ASP A 844 21.98 56.20 -4.08
N GLN A 845 20.68 56.01 -4.27
CA GLN A 845 20.21 54.99 -5.20
C GLN A 845 20.62 55.24 -6.67
N LYS A 846 20.85 56.49 -7.07
CA LYS A 846 21.29 56.81 -8.43
C LYS A 846 22.74 56.36 -8.66
N ILE A 847 23.60 56.58 -7.67
CA ILE A 847 24.99 56.09 -7.71
C ILE A 847 24.99 54.59 -7.65
N ASN A 848 24.18 53.98 -6.79
CA ASN A 848 24.09 52.51 -6.71
C ASN A 848 23.66 51.86 -8.06
N ASN A 849 22.75 52.46 -8.77
CA ASN A 849 22.31 51.93 -10.09
C ASN A 849 23.44 51.92 -11.15
N ARG A 850 24.44 52.82 -11.01
CA ARG A 850 25.65 52.82 -11.89
C ARG A 850 26.60 51.68 -11.56
N LEU A 851 26.45 50.99 -10.39
CA LEU A 851 27.31 49.90 -9.97
C LEU A 851 26.85 48.53 -10.46
N ARG A 852 25.68 48.43 -11.08
CA ARG A 852 25.13 47.18 -11.59
C ARG A 852 25.93 46.63 -12.74
N GLY A 853 26.28 45.35 -12.70
CA GLY A 853 26.96 44.65 -13.78
C GLY A 853 28.47 44.94 -13.92
N VAL A 854 29.03 45.86 -13.12
CA VAL A 854 30.46 46.19 -13.14
C VAL A 854 31.25 45.52 -12.03
N SER A 855 32.56 45.39 -12.21
CA SER A 855 33.42 44.74 -11.21
C SER A 855 33.48 45.52 -9.90
N ARG A 856 33.88 44.82 -8.80
CA ARG A 856 34.02 45.47 -7.48
C ARG A 856 35.00 46.67 -7.51
N MET A 857 36.10 46.59 -8.24
CA MET A 857 37.03 47.70 -8.33
C MET A 857 36.47 48.85 -9.12
N GLU A 858 35.82 48.62 -10.23
CA GLU A 858 35.13 49.67 -10.99
C GLU A 858 33.99 50.33 -10.20
N SER A 859 33.22 49.54 -9.42
CA SER A 859 32.22 50.08 -8.48
C SER A 859 32.83 51.00 -7.46
N LEU A 860 34.04 50.67 -6.91
CA LEU A 860 34.76 51.50 -5.98
C LEU A 860 35.21 52.81 -6.66
N GLU A 861 35.74 52.76 -7.90
CA GLU A 861 36.13 53.96 -8.63
C GLU A 861 34.93 54.90 -8.85
N ILE A 862 33.77 54.39 -9.22
CA ILE A 862 32.55 55.19 -9.34
C ILE A 862 32.15 55.87 -8.03
N ILE A 863 32.33 55.19 -6.88
CA ILE A 863 32.01 55.76 -5.59
C ILE A 863 33.04 56.86 -5.23
N LEU A 864 34.30 56.58 -5.51
CA LEU A 864 35.40 57.51 -5.22
C LEU A 864 35.40 58.78 -6.08
N GLU A 865 34.60 58.85 -7.20
CA GLU A 865 34.36 60.06 -7.95
C GLU A 865 33.85 61.20 -7.02
N GLY A 866 33.20 60.89 -5.89
CA GLY A 866 32.70 61.83 -4.89
C GLY A 866 33.67 62.17 -3.75
N PHE A 867 34.94 61.74 -3.86
CA PHE A 867 35.97 61.93 -2.81
C PHE A 867 37.02 62.96 -3.23
N ASP A 868 37.25 63.99 -2.43
CA ASP A 868 38.27 65.03 -2.67
C ASP A 868 39.69 64.58 -2.25
N GLY A 869 40.16 63.50 -2.83
CA GLY A 869 41.47 62.93 -2.54
C GLY A 869 41.86 61.81 -3.48
N THR A 870 43.10 61.26 -3.32
CA THR A 870 43.55 60.14 -4.12
C THR A 870 43.97 58.99 -3.23
N PHE A 871 43.56 57.77 -3.59
CA PHE A 871 44.02 56.52 -2.91
C PHE A 871 45.02 55.81 -3.80
N THR A 872 46.03 55.18 -3.15
CA THR A 872 46.94 54.27 -3.80
C THR A 872 46.20 52.99 -4.20
N GLN A 873 46.78 52.19 -5.08
CA GLN A 873 46.16 50.92 -5.52
C GLN A 873 45.96 49.95 -4.33
N GLU A 874 46.95 49.88 -3.43
CA GLU A 874 46.85 49.05 -2.19
C GLU A 874 45.73 49.55 -1.24
N GLU A 875 45.55 50.85 -1.12
CA GLU A 875 44.45 51.40 -0.33
C GLU A 875 43.07 51.11 -0.96
N LYS A 876 42.94 51.22 -2.29
CA LYS A 876 41.74 50.83 -3.01
C LYS A 876 41.38 49.35 -2.85
N GLU A 877 42.39 48.48 -2.90
CA GLU A 877 42.19 47.05 -2.64
C GLU A 877 41.75 46.80 -1.21
N SER A 878 42.32 47.51 -0.23
CA SER A 878 41.88 47.41 1.16
C SER A 878 40.43 47.89 1.37
N LEU A 879 40.03 49.01 0.72
CA LEU A 879 38.64 49.50 0.73
C LEU A 879 37.67 48.50 0.09
N ALA A 880 38.04 47.94 -1.04
CA ALA A 880 37.25 46.91 -1.71
C ALA A 880 37.10 45.63 -0.85
N GLN A 881 38.16 45.28 -0.10
CA GLN A 881 38.09 44.16 0.84
C GLN A 881 37.20 44.45 2.04
N GLU A 882 37.29 45.64 2.63
CA GLU A 882 36.42 46.07 3.72
C GLU A 882 34.96 46.04 3.32
N LYS A 883 34.61 46.53 2.13
CA LYS A 883 33.24 46.42 1.62
C LYS A 883 32.78 44.96 1.48
N ASN A 884 33.69 44.11 0.98
CA ASN A 884 33.37 42.71 0.82
C ASN A 884 33.12 42.01 2.16
N ASP A 885 33.89 42.33 3.18
CA ASP A 885 33.70 41.80 4.52
C ASP A 885 32.35 42.27 5.13
N ALA A 886 32.01 43.56 4.96
CA ALA A 886 30.72 44.10 5.34
C ALA A 886 29.55 43.41 4.58
N TYR A 887 29.73 43.14 3.29
CA TYR A 887 28.76 42.44 2.47
C TYR A 887 28.56 40.97 2.93
N ARG A 888 29.64 40.27 3.22
CA ARG A 888 29.56 38.90 3.74
C ARG A 888 28.87 38.79 5.09
N GLU A 889 29.07 39.78 5.98
CA GLU A 889 28.34 39.82 7.24
C GLU A 889 26.81 40.02 7.01
N LEU A 890 26.43 40.85 6.06
CA LEU A 890 25.05 41.03 5.69
C LEU A 890 24.44 39.75 5.05
N LEU A 891 25.19 39.06 4.21
CA LEU A 891 24.74 37.79 3.61
C LEU A 891 24.47 36.68 4.64
N LYS A 892 25.05 36.72 5.85
CA LYS A 892 24.74 35.77 6.91
C LYS A 892 23.29 35.84 7.37
N THR A 893 22.60 36.92 7.12
CA THR A 893 21.16 37.08 7.44
C THR A 893 20.25 36.45 6.39
N MET A 894 20.76 36.06 5.24
CA MET A 894 19.97 35.33 4.24
C MET A 894 19.57 33.94 4.73
N SER A 895 18.42 33.48 4.29
CA SER A 895 17.79 32.22 4.65
C SER A 895 17.07 31.61 3.43
N PRO A 896 16.61 30.36 3.48
CA PRO A 896 15.80 29.75 2.41
C PRO A 896 14.52 30.52 2.08
N GLN A 897 14.08 31.46 2.92
CA GLN A 897 12.91 32.32 2.66
C GLN A 897 13.22 33.43 1.64
N ASP A 898 14.49 33.72 1.40
CA ASP A 898 14.94 34.69 0.39
C ASP A 898 14.94 34.11 -1.04
N LEU A 899 14.70 32.80 -1.18
CA LEU A 899 14.43 32.13 -2.45
C LEU A 899 12.93 32.21 -2.75
N GLY A 900 12.57 32.85 -3.83
CA GLY A 900 11.15 32.93 -4.29
C GLY A 900 10.57 31.54 -4.58
N GLY A 901 9.35 31.27 -4.10
CA GLY A 901 8.67 29.99 -4.33
C GLY A 901 8.54 29.63 -5.83
N GLU A 902 8.27 30.65 -6.68
CA GLU A 902 8.23 30.49 -8.13
C GLU A 902 9.58 30.08 -8.71
N VAL A 903 10.69 30.67 -8.25
CA VAL A 903 12.04 30.34 -8.70
C VAL A 903 12.35 28.89 -8.34
N LYS A 904 12.07 28.50 -7.10
CA LYS A 904 12.32 27.13 -6.63
C LYS A 904 11.55 26.10 -7.43
N SER A 905 10.23 26.26 -7.60
CA SER A 905 9.39 25.31 -8.34
C SER A 905 9.78 25.22 -9.82
N THR A 906 10.18 26.34 -10.43
CA THR A 906 10.63 26.35 -11.83
C THR A 906 11.97 25.64 -12.01
N LEU A 907 12.93 25.84 -11.13
CA LEU A 907 14.23 25.15 -11.13
C LEU A 907 14.04 23.63 -10.95
N GLU A 908 13.18 23.21 -10.03
CA GLU A 908 12.85 21.80 -9.82
C GLU A 908 12.22 21.19 -11.08
N GLU A 909 11.33 21.92 -11.75
CA GLU A 909 10.68 21.47 -12.99
C GLU A 909 11.66 21.39 -14.17
N LEU A 910 12.56 22.37 -14.35
CA LEU A 910 13.60 22.32 -15.39
C LEU A 910 14.53 21.10 -15.18
N ARG A 911 14.89 20.80 -13.94
CA ARG A 911 15.66 19.61 -13.58
C ARG A 911 14.89 18.34 -13.91
N ARG A 912 13.60 18.30 -13.59
CA ARG A 912 12.71 17.17 -13.89
C ARG A 912 12.62 16.92 -15.41
N ARG A 913 12.73 17.98 -16.21
CA ARG A 913 12.79 17.87 -17.70
C ARG A 913 14.15 17.37 -18.22
N GLY A 914 15.12 17.10 -17.32
CA GLY A 914 16.42 16.56 -17.68
C GLY A 914 17.41 17.59 -18.22
N LEU A 915 17.18 18.89 -18.00
CA LEU A 915 18.09 19.94 -18.37
C LEU A 915 19.25 20.05 -17.36
N GLY A 916 20.48 20.19 -17.82
CA GLY A 916 21.61 20.56 -16.97
C GLY A 916 21.40 22.00 -16.46
N LEU A 917 21.57 22.21 -15.13
CA LEU A 917 21.37 23.52 -14.52
C LEU A 917 22.66 24.04 -13.93
N ALA A 918 23.07 25.26 -14.32
CA ALA A 918 24.29 25.86 -13.79
C ALA A 918 24.10 27.32 -13.38
N ILE A 919 24.98 27.78 -12.52
CA ILE A 919 25.16 29.20 -12.20
C ILE A 919 26.35 29.77 -12.98
N GLY A 920 26.16 30.97 -13.54
CA GLY A 920 27.21 31.78 -14.16
C GLY A 920 27.23 33.19 -13.58
N SER A 921 27.89 33.39 -12.46
CA SER A 921 27.89 34.66 -11.71
C SER A 921 29.28 35.30 -11.64
N SER A 922 29.35 36.63 -11.77
CA SER A 922 30.58 37.39 -11.51
C SER A 922 30.90 37.55 -10.01
N SER A 923 29.99 37.14 -9.14
CA SER A 923 30.15 37.23 -7.68
C SER A 923 31.13 36.17 -7.15
N LYS A 924 32.10 36.60 -6.32
CA LYS A 924 33.00 35.67 -5.60
C LYS A 924 32.32 35.00 -4.37
N ASN A 925 31.11 35.35 -4.08
CA ASN A 925 30.34 34.82 -2.95
C ASN A 925 29.16 33.92 -3.43
N ALA A 926 29.11 33.53 -4.68
CA ALA A 926 28.02 32.77 -5.26
C ALA A 926 27.74 31.45 -4.49
N ALA A 927 28.76 30.65 -4.23
CA ALA A 927 28.62 29.42 -3.47
C ALA A 927 28.05 29.66 -2.05
N PHE A 928 28.51 30.71 -1.37
CA PHE A 928 28.00 31.07 -0.02
C PHE A 928 26.53 31.52 -0.07
N ILE A 929 26.14 32.29 -1.08
CA ILE A 929 24.73 32.72 -1.25
C ILE A 929 23.83 31.52 -1.49
N LEU A 930 24.22 30.62 -2.41
CA LEU A 930 23.47 29.39 -2.70
C LEU A 930 23.27 28.52 -1.46
N GLU A 931 24.31 28.38 -0.63
CA GLU A 931 24.20 27.65 0.63
C GLU A 931 23.19 28.33 1.57
N ARG A 932 23.22 29.67 1.69
CA ARG A 932 22.31 30.41 2.59
C ARG A 932 20.86 30.37 2.17
N ILE A 933 20.56 30.38 0.86
CA ILE A 933 19.17 30.29 0.34
C ILE A 933 18.66 28.87 0.16
N GLY A 934 19.43 27.85 0.60
CA GLY A 934 19.02 26.43 0.57
C GLY A 934 19.19 25.74 -0.79
N LEU A 935 20.02 26.31 -1.69
CA LEU A 935 20.38 25.73 -2.99
C LEU A 935 21.84 25.22 -3.04
N GLY A 936 22.48 25.00 -1.86
CA GLY A 936 23.80 24.40 -1.78
C GLY A 936 23.80 22.99 -2.41
N GLY A 937 24.61 22.76 -3.46
CA GLY A 937 24.64 21.49 -4.18
C GLY A 937 23.43 21.23 -5.12
N PHE A 938 22.51 22.19 -5.29
CA PHE A 938 21.37 22.02 -6.21
C PHE A 938 21.81 22.09 -7.69
N PHE A 939 22.74 22.97 -8.06
CA PHE A 939 23.17 23.14 -9.46
C PHE A 939 24.26 22.12 -9.84
N ASP A 940 24.21 21.63 -11.08
CA ASP A 940 25.15 20.64 -11.62
C ASP A 940 26.56 21.27 -11.83
N ALA A 941 26.60 22.61 -12.01
CA ALA A 941 27.85 23.37 -12.09
C ALA A 941 27.65 24.81 -11.55
N VAL A 942 28.69 25.34 -10.94
CA VAL A 942 28.75 26.74 -10.50
C VAL A 942 30.05 27.35 -11.02
N SER A 943 29.93 28.33 -11.94
CA SER A 943 31.03 29.19 -12.38
C SER A 943 30.87 30.53 -11.67
N ASP A 944 31.82 30.91 -10.84
CA ASP A 944 31.75 32.14 -10.06
C ASP A 944 32.95 33.07 -10.30
N GLY A 945 32.93 34.23 -9.64
CA GLY A 945 33.99 35.25 -9.76
C GLY A 945 35.38 34.82 -9.25
N THR A 946 35.52 33.62 -8.70
CA THR A 946 36.84 33.05 -8.34
C THR A 946 37.44 32.24 -9.47
N MET A 947 36.63 31.84 -10.45
CA MET A 947 37.02 30.96 -11.56
C MET A 947 37.27 31.72 -12.86
N ILE A 948 37.03 33.03 -12.90
CA ILE A 948 37.13 33.86 -14.11
C ILE A 948 38.18 34.97 -13.92
N THR A 949 38.73 35.43 -15.03
CA THR A 949 39.68 36.55 -15.08
C THR A 949 39.04 37.83 -15.54
N ARG A 950 37.96 37.71 -16.31
CA ARG A 950 37.22 38.83 -16.89
C ARG A 950 35.73 38.74 -16.57
N SER A 951 35.13 39.80 -16.08
CA SER A 951 33.71 39.87 -15.75
C SER A 951 32.84 40.14 -17.01
N LYS A 952 31.55 39.94 -16.96
CA LYS A 952 30.57 40.30 -17.97
C LYS A 952 30.79 41.78 -18.40
N PRO A 953 30.75 42.11 -19.66
CA PRO A 953 30.20 41.40 -20.83
C PRO A 953 31.14 40.35 -21.47
N ASP A 954 32.32 40.02 -20.89
CA ASP A 954 33.13 38.95 -21.43
C ASP A 954 32.42 37.59 -21.23
N PRO A 955 32.45 36.66 -22.21
CA PRO A 955 31.74 35.39 -22.17
C PRO A 955 32.34 34.35 -21.19
N GLU A 956 33.50 34.63 -20.58
CA GLU A 956 34.28 33.67 -19.82
C GLU A 956 33.46 32.91 -18.76
N VAL A 957 32.58 33.59 -18.02
CA VAL A 957 31.77 32.99 -16.95
C VAL A 957 30.77 31.94 -17.47
N PHE A 958 30.11 32.22 -18.61
CA PHE A 958 29.16 31.30 -19.19
C PHE A 958 29.79 30.16 -19.95
N LEU A 959 30.90 30.43 -20.65
CA LEU A 959 31.70 29.38 -21.30
C LEU A 959 32.28 28.41 -20.24
N LYS A 960 32.70 28.93 -19.09
CA LYS A 960 33.15 28.11 -17.98
C LYS A 960 32.04 27.26 -17.37
N ALA A 961 30.85 27.82 -17.19
CA ALA A 961 29.67 27.08 -16.72
C ALA A 961 29.30 25.94 -17.69
N ALA A 962 29.23 26.21 -18.99
CA ALA A 962 28.98 25.19 -20.00
C ALA A 962 30.06 24.10 -20.02
N GLN A 963 31.35 24.49 -19.91
CA GLN A 963 32.45 23.55 -19.79
C GLN A 963 32.32 22.62 -18.59
N LEU A 964 31.94 23.15 -17.42
CA LEU A 964 31.76 22.35 -16.20
C LEU A 964 30.56 21.40 -16.30
N LEU A 965 29.49 21.80 -17.01
CA LEU A 965 28.35 20.95 -17.36
C LEU A 965 28.67 19.88 -18.41
N GLY A 966 29.74 20.05 -19.19
CA GLY A 966 30.00 19.23 -20.37
C GLY A 966 29.01 19.50 -21.52
N ALA A 967 28.35 20.65 -21.55
CA ALA A 967 27.34 21.03 -22.52
C ALA A 967 27.93 21.87 -23.68
N ASP A 968 27.38 21.70 -24.91
CA ASP A 968 27.73 22.52 -26.02
C ASP A 968 27.13 23.93 -25.81
N PRO A 969 27.95 25.03 -25.87
CA PRO A 969 27.44 26.39 -25.72
C PRO A 969 26.23 26.73 -26.61
N VAL A 970 26.19 26.25 -27.87
CA VAL A 970 25.05 26.47 -28.79
C VAL A 970 23.74 25.84 -28.29
N LYS A 971 23.83 24.88 -27.40
CA LYS A 971 22.70 24.18 -26.78
C LYS A 971 22.40 24.64 -25.33
N CYS A 972 23.01 25.77 -24.95
CA CYS A 972 22.78 26.37 -23.63
C CYS A 972 21.88 27.61 -23.77
N LEU A 973 20.95 27.75 -22.82
CA LEU A 973 20.16 28.98 -22.62
C LEU A 973 20.70 29.71 -21.40
N VAL A 974 21.00 30.98 -21.51
CA VAL A 974 21.38 31.84 -20.39
C VAL A 974 20.19 32.67 -19.94
N VAL A 975 19.94 32.75 -18.63
CA VAL A 975 18.91 33.59 -18.01
C VAL A 975 19.59 34.74 -17.26
N GLU A 976 19.22 35.97 -17.57
CA GLU A 976 19.91 37.19 -17.13
C GLU A 976 18.96 38.37 -16.88
N ASP A 977 19.28 39.19 -15.88
CA ASP A 977 18.53 40.40 -15.56
C ASP A 977 19.24 41.71 -16.02
N ALA A 978 20.49 41.63 -16.49
CA ALA A 978 21.30 42.77 -16.90
C ALA A 978 21.76 42.67 -18.36
N GLU A 979 21.87 43.81 -19.05
CA GLU A 979 22.28 43.88 -20.45
C GLU A 979 23.72 43.36 -20.69
N ALA A 980 24.64 43.61 -19.76
CA ALA A 980 26.01 43.11 -19.86
C ALA A 980 26.08 41.58 -19.81
N GLY A 981 25.15 40.92 -19.11
CA GLY A 981 25.06 39.45 -19.09
C GLY A 981 24.45 38.91 -20.39
N LEU A 982 23.45 39.55 -20.96
CA LEU A 982 22.94 39.17 -22.28
C LEU A 982 24.03 39.28 -23.35
N GLN A 983 24.86 40.36 -23.31
CA GLN A 983 26.01 40.49 -24.22
C GLN A 983 27.04 39.38 -24.04
N ALA A 984 27.33 38.98 -22.79
CA ALA A 984 28.22 37.88 -22.46
C ALA A 984 27.68 36.52 -22.98
N ALA A 985 26.37 36.28 -22.84
CA ALA A 985 25.72 35.09 -23.37
C ALA A 985 25.82 35.01 -24.89
N LYS A 986 25.54 36.11 -25.58
CA LYS A 986 25.64 36.20 -27.06
C LYS A 986 27.09 36.05 -27.52
N ALA A 987 28.04 36.62 -26.81
CA ALA A 987 29.47 36.47 -27.10
C ALA A 987 29.95 35.01 -26.83
N ALA A 988 29.31 34.26 -25.93
CA ALA A 988 29.55 32.85 -25.71
C ALA A 988 28.91 31.94 -26.79
N GLY A 989 28.13 32.48 -27.73
CA GLY A 989 27.39 31.71 -28.72
C GLY A 989 26.14 31.02 -28.18
N MET A 990 25.64 31.48 -27.03
CA MET A 990 24.47 30.95 -26.36
C MET A 990 23.23 31.80 -26.66
N ASP A 991 22.05 31.21 -26.58
CA ASP A 991 20.82 31.96 -26.55
C ASP A 991 20.59 32.59 -25.16
N ALA A 992 19.90 33.76 -25.13
CA ALA A 992 19.78 34.58 -23.95
C ALA A 992 18.30 34.88 -23.65
N ALA A 993 17.85 34.60 -22.47
CA ALA A 993 16.53 34.97 -21.93
C ALA A 993 16.69 36.10 -20.93
N GLY A 994 16.12 37.26 -21.26
CA GLY A 994 16.13 38.44 -20.42
C GLY A 994 14.93 38.45 -19.47
N ILE A 995 15.20 38.64 -18.15
CA ILE A 995 14.18 38.82 -17.11
C ILE A 995 14.37 40.19 -16.44
N GLY A 996 13.36 40.74 -15.80
CA GLY A 996 13.45 42.06 -15.14
C GLY A 996 13.74 43.18 -16.09
N GLU A 997 14.83 43.97 -15.90
CA GLU A 997 15.22 45.06 -16.78
C GLU A 997 15.73 44.54 -18.16
N ALA A 998 16.42 43.42 -18.18
CA ALA A 998 16.93 42.76 -19.39
C ALA A 998 15.81 42.25 -20.31
N SER A 999 14.59 42.07 -19.81
CA SER A 999 13.44 41.66 -20.64
C SER A 999 13.06 42.70 -21.72
N ARG A 1000 13.53 43.92 -21.58
CA ARG A 1000 13.29 45.00 -22.53
C ARG A 1000 14.41 45.19 -23.57
N SER A 1001 15.50 44.44 -23.42
CA SER A 1001 16.65 44.53 -24.34
C SER A 1001 16.38 43.82 -25.67
N ASP A 1002 16.82 44.42 -26.74
CA ASP A 1002 16.75 43.83 -28.09
C ASP A 1002 17.80 42.74 -28.31
N ILE A 1003 18.72 42.52 -27.34
CA ILE A 1003 19.76 41.48 -27.38
C ILE A 1003 19.18 40.13 -26.95
N ALA A 1004 18.11 40.11 -26.10
CA ALA A 1004 17.51 38.89 -25.60
C ALA A 1004 16.74 38.16 -26.72
N ASP A 1005 17.00 36.86 -26.87
CA ASP A 1005 16.24 35.98 -27.75
C ASP A 1005 14.85 35.68 -27.20
N TYR A 1006 14.73 35.65 -25.86
CA TYR A 1006 13.46 35.48 -25.15
C TYR A 1006 13.28 36.58 -24.08
N ARG A 1007 12.06 37.04 -23.94
CA ARG A 1007 11.70 38.11 -22.99
C ARG A 1007 10.74 37.53 -21.98
N LEU A 1008 11.19 37.43 -20.72
CA LEU A 1008 10.42 36.80 -19.63
C LEU A 1008 9.80 37.86 -18.73
N GLU A 1009 8.50 37.81 -18.53
CA GLU A 1009 7.78 38.63 -17.56
C GLU A 1009 7.80 38.03 -16.16
N SER A 1010 7.93 36.66 -16.10
CA SER A 1010 8.06 35.89 -14.86
C SER A 1010 9.06 34.75 -15.04
N PHE A 1011 9.61 34.23 -13.95
CA PHE A 1011 10.61 33.15 -13.98
C PHE A 1011 10.00 31.84 -14.50
N SER A 1012 8.71 31.59 -14.20
CA SER A 1012 7.98 30.38 -14.63
C SER A 1012 7.76 30.30 -16.14
N GLN A 1013 7.83 31.43 -16.88
CA GLN A 1013 7.74 31.41 -18.35
C GLN A 1013 8.90 30.65 -19.02
N LEU A 1014 9.99 30.37 -18.32
CA LEU A 1014 11.02 29.45 -18.80
C LEU A 1014 10.46 28.06 -19.15
N LEU A 1015 9.41 27.64 -18.45
CA LEU A 1015 8.73 26.36 -18.70
C LEU A 1015 7.87 26.37 -19.98
N GLU A 1016 7.50 27.54 -20.46
CA GLU A 1016 6.64 27.77 -21.64
C GLU A 1016 7.45 27.96 -22.93
N LEU A 1017 8.76 28.15 -22.82
CA LEU A 1017 9.60 28.31 -24.00
C LEU A 1017 9.49 27.08 -24.88
N ARG A 1018 8.79 27.23 -26.04
CA ARG A 1018 8.65 26.14 -27.01
C ARG A 1018 10.01 25.78 -27.56
N GLN A 1019 10.36 24.55 -27.48
CA GLN A 1019 11.60 23.96 -28.00
C GLN A 1019 11.53 23.70 -29.51
N ASP A 1020 10.47 24.21 -30.17
CA ASP A 1020 10.25 24.05 -31.62
C ASP A 1020 10.77 25.26 -32.39
N ARG A 1021 11.89 25.04 -33.07
CA ARG A 1021 12.19 25.59 -34.41
C ARG A 1021 13.13 24.69 -35.16
#